data_419a4ae00bc6bfd2ce90161eb59b2789
#
_entry.id   419a4ae00bc6bfd2ce90161eb59b2789
#
_cell.length_a   1.000
_cell.length_b   1.000
_cell.length_c   1.000
_cell.angle_alpha   90.00
_cell.angle_beta   90.00
_cell.angle_gamma   90.00
#
_symmetry.space_group_name_H-M   'P 1'
#
loop_
_entity.id
_entity.type
_entity.pdbx_description
1 polymer ?
#
loop_
_entity_poly.entity_id
_entity_poly.type
_entity_poly.pdbx_seq_one_letter_code
_entity_poly.pdbx_strand_id
1 'polypeptide(L)'
;MYKPIFNFKRQVLVFRHFGNKGYSLFACLGREVVCSVLSVATLTYASAESVSTDPVVTDSASMTTAREMMLEEVSVTGSRAPLTKSQAARMVTVLERADIAQAPVQSINDLLKYAVGVDVRQRGPIGAQTDISIRGGTSEQIIILLNGINICDPQTGHNTMDLPIDLSEIVRIEVLEGPAGRLYGTSSLVGAINIVTHPARETRADITLEGGSFGYGRASGRANLRSGHWNNQISAGYSRSDGYSRAKTGTLNTDFSGSKAFYQGQYEDEDVRIHWHLGIADKGWGSSTFYASPKWQADNQYEHTTKIFSAIQGNTKHGKLHFAPSIYWNQNRDRYEGYRGEPEKMAYNYNRTDVYGVNLSSYFDWIAGRTAFGAELRNEDLVSGNLGEPLSQTHHIKGTDRDYTLGVNRTNISGYLEHNLLFRDFTLSAGLVAVKNTWSNMNMTIYPGIDISYRPNEHWKLHASYNTSLRMPSFTEMYYKLQGYKADPHLKPEEMQALEAGARWQHRCFSIEATLWHHHGTNMIDWIMDTSKGDDAVWQSVNHTTINSTGFEVCAKFNVSCFMFHVSYGHISQDKTQEPGIVSQYALEYLRHKLVGNLRLQLSRHLDLNLVARWQDRVGSYTDFDGRVHDYEPYFLTDGRLSWTQHPWKIYLEANNLFDVSYHDYGLVEQPGRWIIGGVSISL
;
A
#
# COMPACT_ATOMS: atom_id res chain seq x y z
N MET A 1 -11.22 30.88 52.00
CA MET A 1 -10.02 30.94 52.85
C MET A 1 -8.97 30.03 52.30
N TYR A 2 -7.77 30.58 52.09
CA TYR A 2 -6.51 29.95 51.62
C TYR A 2 -6.33 29.65 50.14
N LYS A 3 -5.70 30.61 49.46
CA LYS A 3 -4.77 30.41 48.32
C LYS A 3 -3.41 29.96 48.86
N PRO A 4 -2.59 29.31 48.09
CA PRO A 4 -1.20 29.73 48.00
C PRO A 4 -0.78 30.09 46.59
N ILE A 5 -0.06 31.17 46.54
CA ILE A 5 0.73 31.77 45.48
C ILE A 5 1.98 30.89 45.27
N PHE A 6 2.30 30.48 44.06
CA PHE A 6 3.64 30.06 43.68
C PHE A 6 4.18 30.92 42.53
N ASN A 7 5.26 31.61 42.88
CA ASN A 7 6.05 32.49 42.09
C ASN A 7 7.08 31.66 41.29
N PHE A 8 7.07 31.69 39.96
CA PHE A 8 8.15 31.11 39.18
C PHE A 8 9.13 32.19 38.75
N LYS A 9 10.30 32.19 39.35
CA LYS A 9 11.46 32.95 38.96
C LYS A 9 12.02 32.42 37.64
N ARG A 10 12.21 33.34 36.68
CA ARG A 10 13.01 33.14 35.46
C ARG A 10 14.40 32.62 35.82
N GLN A 11 14.76 31.46 35.35
CA GLN A 11 16.16 31.06 35.15
C GLN A 11 16.52 31.17 33.68
N VAL A 12 17.34 32.16 33.39
CA VAL A 12 18.04 32.31 32.12
C VAL A 12 19.19 31.31 32.15
N LEU A 13 19.12 30.26 31.36
CA LEU A 13 20.24 29.34 31.12
C LEU A 13 21.11 29.93 30.00
N VAL A 14 22.26 30.49 30.44
CA VAL A 14 23.33 30.94 29.56
C VAL A 14 24.08 29.72 29.02
N PHE A 15 23.91 29.37 27.75
CA PHE A 15 24.78 28.45 27.06
C PHE A 15 26.08 29.16 26.70
N ARG A 16 27.13 28.95 27.47
CA ARG A 16 28.51 29.25 27.07
C ARG A 16 29.20 27.96 26.64
N HIS A 17 29.87 28.01 25.52
CA HIS A 17 30.82 27.06 24.95
C HIS A 17 30.26 25.81 24.26
N PHE A 18 29.96 25.93 22.99
CA PHE A 18 30.35 24.93 22.00
C PHE A 18 30.93 25.65 20.78
N GLY A 19 32.20 25.97 20.88
CA GLY A 19 33.03 26.40 19.76
C GLY A 19 33.46 25.16 18.95
N ASN A 20 33.53 25.34 17.63
CA ASN A 20 34.24 24.50 16.67
C ASN A 20 33.74 23.11 16.33
N LYS A 21 32.49 22.97 15.89
CA LYS A 21 32.07 21.82 15.02
C LYS A 21 31.01 22.18 13.96
N GLY A 22 30.73 23.46 13.70
CA GLY A 22 29.77 23.94 12.71
C GLY A 22 30.21 23.82 11.25
N TYR A 23 31.44 23.41 10.98
CA TYR A 23 32.02 23.42 9.61
C TYR A 23 31.78 22.12 8.80
N SER A 24 31.28 21.05 9.38
CA SER A 24 31.21 19.78 8.64
C SER A 24 29.97 19.66 7.71
N LEU A 25 28.87 20.30 8.03
CA LEU A 25 27.65 20.23 7.20
C LEU A 25 27.78 21.10 5.95
N PHE A 26 28.32 22.31 6.12
CA PHE A 26 28.60 23.21 4.99
C PHE A 26 29.80 22.74 4.13
N ALA A 27 30.76 22.03 4.71
CA ALA A 27 31.89 21.46 3.97
C ALA A 27 31.46 20.29 3.08
N CYS A 28 30.48 19.47 3.51
CA CYS A 28 29.94 18.38 2.71
C CYS A 28 29.13 18.93 1.50
N LEU A 29 28.22 19.88 1.74
CA LEU A 29 27.46 20.54 0.68
C LEU A 29 28.34 21.37 -0.27
N GLY A 30 29.32 22.09 0.26
CA GLY A 30 30.22 22.92 -0.54
C GLY A 30 31.18 22.13 -1.44
N ARG A 31 31.60 20.95 -1.00
CA ARG A 31 32.58 20.15 -1.75
C ARG A 31 31.94 19.42 -2.95
N GLU A 32 30.70 18.92 -2.82
CA GLU A 32 30.00 18.24 -3.91
C GLU A 32 29.44 19.25 -4.95
N VAL A 33 28.95 20.41 -4.50
CA VAL A 33 28.47 21.47 -5.39
C VAL A 33 29.62 22.11 -6.15
N VAL A 34 30.80 22.33 -5.52
CA VAL A 34 31.99 22.85 -6.18
C VAL A 34 32.57 21.86 -7.20
N CYS A 35 32.54 20.54 -6.91
CA CYS A 35 32.95 19.54 -7.90
C CYS A 35 31.98 19.47 -9.10
N SER A 36 30.68 19.69 -8.92
CA SER A 36 29.72 19.70 -10.02
C SER A 36 29.79 20.96 -10.89
N VAL A 37 30.11 22.12 -10.31
CA VAL A 37 30.26 23.38 -11.05
C VAL A 37 31.61 23.46 -11.76
N LEU A 38 32.65 22.89 -11.19
CA LEU A 38 34.01 22.85 -11.83
C LEU A 38 34.07 21.82 -12.98
N SER A 39 33.19 20.82 -13.02
CA SER A 39 33.14 19.85 -14.12
C SER A 39 32.54 20.41 -15.41
N VAL A 40 31.86 21.54 -15.38
CA VAL A 40 31.30 22.22 -16.56
C VAL A 40 32.31 23.21 -17.18
N ALA A 41 33.30 23.67 -16.39
CA ALA A 41 34.27 24.70 -16.82
C ALA A 41 35.59 24.14 -17.40
N THR A 42 35.83 22.83 -17.39
CA THR A 42 37.14 22.25 -17.82
C THR A 42 37.04 21.33 -19.04
N LEU A 43 36.11 21.60 -19.97
CA LEU A 43 36.00 20.88 -21.24
C LEU A 43 36.74 21.58 -22.42
N THR A 44 37.76 22.37 -22.13
CA THR A 44 38.70 22.84 -23.15
C THR A 44 40.10 22.75 -22.59
N TYR A 45 40.93 22.00 -23.31
CA TYR A 45 42.40 21.78 -23.12
C TYR A 45 42.79 20.60 -22.22
N ALA A 46 43.19 19.49 -22.85
CA ALA A 46 44.50 18.86 -22.67
C ALA A 46 44.67 17.67 -23.59
N SER A 47 45.61 17.79 -24.48
CA SER A 47 46.22 16.69 -25.22
C SER A 47 47.33 16.03 -24.38
N ALA A 48 47.39 14.71 -24.58
CA ALA A 48 48.45 13.74 -24.34
C ALA A 48 49.71 14.08 -23.54
N GLU A 49 49.97 13.27 -22.50
CA GLU A 49 51.30 12.74 -22.22
C GLU A 49 51.19 11.38 -21.52
N SER A 50 51.98 10.41 -21.97
CA SER A 50 52.07 9.04 -21.54
C SER A 50 53.04 8.92 -20.35
N VAL A 51 52.62 8.29 -19.24
CA VAL A 51 53.51 7.82 -18.18
C VAL A 51 53.14 6.40 -17.78
N SER A 52 54.17 5.55 -17.79
CA SER A 52 54.13 4.14 -17.35
C SER A 52 53.90 4.02 -15.85
N THR A 53 53.09 3.05 -15.44
CA THR A 53 52.89 2.75 -14.03
C THR A 53 52.82 1.26 -13.74
N ASP A 54 53.50 0.88 -12.68
CA ASP A 54 53.40 -0.43 -12.01
C ASP A 54 52.03 -0.70 -11.40
N PRO A 55 51.64 -1.96 -11.25
CA PRO A 55 50.28 -2.27 -10.81
C PRO A 55 50.11 -2.15 -9.29
N VAL A 56 49.27 -1.22 -8.89
CA VAL A 56 48.70 -1.20 -7.53
C VAL A 56 47.62 -2.27 -7.43
N VAL A 57 47.80 -3.25 -6.56
CA VAL A 57 46.80 -4.23 -6.18
C VAL A 57 45.65 -3.50 -5.48
N THR A 58 44.58 -3.28 -6.20
CA THR A 58 43.33 -2.77 -5.63
C THR A 58 42.38 -3.96 -5.37
N ASP A 59 41.88 -3.97 -4.17
CA ASP A 59 41.02 -4.95 -3.56
C ASP A 59 39.81 -5.33 -4.47
N SER A 60 39.90 -6.53 -5.08
CA SER A 60 38.90 -7.04 -6.03
C SER A 60 37.55 -7.36 -5.36
N ALA A 61 37.49 -7.40 -4.04
CA ALA A 61 36.29 -7.77 -3.29
C ALA A 61 35.19 -6.70 -3.32
N SER A 62 35.56 -5.40 -3.31
CA SER A 62 34.57 -4.32 -3.31
C SER A 62 33.91 -4.07 -4.69
N MET A 63 34.66 -4.35 -5.78
CA MET A 63 34.11 -4.25 -7.14
C MET A 63 33.19 -5.44 -7.50
N THR A 64 33.49 -6.62 -6.98
CA THR A 64 32.66 -7.82 -7.19
C THR A 64 31.31 -7.67 -6.49
N THR A 65 31.28 -7.12 -5.27
CA THR A 65 30.04 -6.89 -4.51
C THR A 65 29.16 -5.80 -5.16
N ALA A 66 29.77 -4.73 -5.68
CA ALA A 66 29.02 -3.69 -6.41
C ALA A 66 28.48 -4.22 -7.75
N ARG A 67 29.23 -5.09 -8.43
CA ARG A 67 28.81 -5.71 -9.70
C ARG A 67 27.79 -6.81 -9.48
N GLU A 68 27.84 -7.55 -8.38
CA GLU A 68 26.81 -8.51 -7.97
C GLU A 68 25.54 -7.82 -7.48
N MET A 69 25.64 -6.66 -6.81
CA MET A 69 24.47 -5.82 -6.47
C MET A 69 23.81 -5.20 -7.71
N MET A 70 24.57 -4.92 -8.78
CA MET A 70 23.99 -4.50 -10.07
C MET A 70 23.37 -5.65 -10.87
N LEU A 71 23.73 -6.92 -10.59
CA LEU A 71 23.20 -8.12 -11.26
C LEU A 71 21.91 -8.67 -10.65
N GLU A 72 21.55 -8.30 -9.43
CA GLU A 72 20.20 -8.47 -8.90
C GLU A 72 19.31 -7.26 -9.29
N GLU A 73 19.16 -7.04 -10.58
CA GLU A 73 18.17 -6.09 -11.05
C GLU A 73 16.78 -6.60 -10.64
N VAL A 74 16.16 -5.87 -9.74
CA VAL A 74 14.91 -6.24 -9.06
C VAL A 74 13.83 -6.51 -10.11
N SER A 75 13.37 -7.75 -10.21
CA SER A 75 12.19 -8.11 -10.97
C SER A 75 10.96 -7.41 -10.38
N VAL A 76 10.22 -6.68 -11.20
CA VAL A 76 9.04 -5.92 -10.77
C VAL A 76 7.75 -6.52 -11.32
N THR A 77 6.64 -6.21 -10.67
CA THR A 77 5.30 -6.73 -10.97
C THR A 77 4.65 -6.17 -12.25
N GLY A 78 5.43 -5.57 -13.13
CA GLY A 78 4.93 -5.00 -14.39
C GLY A 78 4.69 -6.00 -15.54
N SER A 79 4.89 -7.31 -15.31
CA SER A 79 4.73 -8.37 -16.30
C SER A 79 4.41 -9.71 -15.63
N ARG A 80 3.74 -10.63 -16.35
CA ARG A 80 3.50 -12.01 -15.92
C ARG A 80 4.79 -12.82 -15.81
N ALA A 81 5.74 -12.59 -16.72
CA ALA A 81 7.08 -13.14 -16.60
C ALA A 81 7.99 -12.19 -15.82
N PRO A 82 9.01 -12.69 -15.12
CA PRO A 82 9.97 -11.84 -14.44
C PRO A 82 10.68 -10.91 -15.44
N LEU A 83 10.50 -9.61 -15.27
CA LEU A 83 11.22 -8.57 -16.01
C LEU A 83 11.93 -7.66 -15.01
N THR A 84 13.09 -7.15 -15.40
CA THR A 84 13.79 -6.15 -14.61
C THR A 84 13.07 -4.80 -14.72
N LYS A 85 13.33 -3.88 -13.81
CA LYS A 85 12.75 -2.52 -13.81
C LYS A 85 13.06 -1.77 -15.11
N SER A 86 14.22 -2.02 -15.71
CA SER A 86 14.60 -1.44 -16.99
C SER A 86 13.84 -2.06 -18.16
N GLN A 87 13.62 -3.38 -18.14
CA GLN A 87 12.88 -4.11 -19.16
C GLN A 87 11.35 -3.92 -19.07
N ALA A 88 10.81 -3.64 -17.90
CA ALA A 88 9.37 -3.41 -17.73
C ALA A 88 8.92 -2.24 -18.63
N ALA A 89 7.93 -2.46 -19.46
CA ALA A 89 7.39 -1.41 -20.34
C ALA A 89 6.61 -0.36 -19.54
N ARG A 90 5.86 -0.76 -18.51
CA ARG A 90 5.14 0.13 -17.59
C ARG A 90 6.06 0.68 -16.50
N MET A 91 5.68 1.83 -15.96
CA MET A 91 6.31 2.38 -14.76
C MET A 91 5.73 1.72 -13.51
N VAL A 92 6.59 1.42 -12.55
CA VAL A 92 6.24 0.86 -11.25
C VAL A 92 6.92 1.70 -10.19
N THR A 93 6.13 2.29 -9.30
CA THR A 93 6.67 3.00 -8.13
C THR A 93 7.15 1.99 -7.11
N VAL A 94 8.42 2.05 -6.73
CA VAL A 94 9.03 1.13 -5.76
C VAL A 94 9.47 1.91 -4.53
N LEU A 95 8.97 1.50 -3.36
CA LEU A 95 9.45 1.92 -2.04
C LEU A 95 10.41 0.84 -1.55
N GLU A 96 11.69 1.17 -1.46
CA GLU A 96 12.73 0.20 -1.14
C GLU A 96 12.93 0.07 0.38
N ARG A 97 13.56 -1.02 0.82
CA ARG A 97 13.85 -1.28 2.23
C ARG A 97 14.56 -0.13 2.93
N ALA A 98 15.48 0.56 2.25
CA ALA A 98 16.21 1.70 2.80
C ALA A 98 15.27 2.88 3.12
N ASP A 99 14.27 3.10 2.25
CA ASP A 99 13.26 4.14 2.45
C ASP A 99 12.32 3.78 3.60
N ILE A 100 11.86 2.50 3.62
CA ILE A 100 10.97 1.96 4.65
C ILE A 100 11.60 2.04 6.05
N ALA A 101 12.87 1.67 6.16
CA ALA A 101 13.58 1.62 7.46
C ALA A 101 13.79 2.99 8.12
N GLN A 102 13.71 4.07 7.35
CA GLN A 102 13.92 5.45 7.81
C GLN A 102 12.63 6.27 7.84
N ALA A 103 11.55 5.77 7.26
CA ALA A 103 10.28 6.47 7.21
C ALA A 103 9.67 6.69 8.61
N PRO A 104 9.09 7.88 8.90
CA PRO A 104 8.34 8.13 10.13
C PRO A 104 6.95 7.51 10.04
N VAL A 105 6.87 6.17 10.15
CA VAL A 105 5.65 5.38 9.97
C VAL A 105 5.56 4.20 10.94
N GLN A 106 4.34 3.85 11.37
CA GLN A 106 4.06 2.71 12.23
C GLN A 106 3.46 1.52 11.48
N SER A 107 2.91 1.77 10.30
CA SER A 107 2.19 0.75 9.51
C SER A 107 2.54 0.82 8.03
N ILE A 108 2.17 -0.22 7.30
CA ILE A 108 2.25 -0.24 5.84
C ILE A 108 1.33 0.83 5.23
N ASN A 109 0.19 1.08 5.85
CA ASN A 109 -0.77 2.09 5.41
C ASN A 109 -0.14 3.48 5.43
N ASP A 110 0.58 3.82 6.50
CA ASP A 110 1.27 5.11 6.61
C ASP A 110 2.37 5.27 5.56
N LEU A 111 3.06 4.18 5.26
CA LEU A 111 4.09 4.17 4.22
C LEU A 111 3.52 4.44 2.82
N LEU A 112 2.32 3.91 2.53
CA LEU A 112 1.63 4.13 1.26
C LEU A 112 1.16 5.59 1.06
N LYS A 113 1.04 6.37 2.15
CA LYS A 113 0.79 7.82 2.05
C LYS A 113 1.86 8.57 1.28
N TYR A 114 3.06 7.98 1.13
CA TYR A 114 4.19 8.60 0.42
C TYR A 114 4.18 8.34 -1.08
N ALA A 115 3.37 7.38 -1.58
CA ALA A 115 3.14 7.20 -3.00
C ALA A 115 2.11 8.23 -3.50
N VAL A 116 2.44 8.99 -4.55
CA VAL A 116 1.64 10.14 -5.00
C VAL A 116 0.29 9.73 -5.57
N GLY A 117 0.23 8.65 -6.34
CA GLY A 117 -0.99 8.13 -6.94
C GLY A 117 -1.91 7.38 -5.96
N VAL A 118 -1.47 7.17 -4.71
CA VAL A 118 -2.21 6.41 -3.68
C VAL A 118 -2.90 7.36 -2.70
N ASP A 119 -4.19 7.21 -2.52
CA ASP A 119 -4.97 7.84 -1.46
C ASP A 119 -5.14 6.85 -0.31
N VAL A 120 -4.79 7.27 0.91
CA VAL A 120 -4.89 6.46 2.13
C VAL A 120 -5.78 7.20 3.12
N ARG A 121 -6.97 6.69 3.31
CA ARG A 121 -8.02 7.28 4.18
C ARG A 121 -8.15 6.44 5.44
N GLN A 122 -7.79 7.01 6.58
CA GLN A 122 -7.94 6.36 7.88
C GLN A 122 -9.32 6.67 8.47
N ARG A 123 -10.00 5.61 8.94
CA ARG A 123 -11.29 5.72 9.61
C ARG A 123 -11.16 6.04 11.10
N GLY A 124 -10.01 6.50 11.53
CA GLY A 124 -9.69 6.83 12.91
C GLY A 124 -8.19 6.96 13.12
N PRO A 125 -7.72 6.97 14.39
CA PRO A 125 -6.30 7.06 14.72
C PRO A 125 -5.52 5.82 14.29
N ILE A 126 -4.20 5.85 14.51
CA ILE A 126 -3.29 4.73 14.22
C ILE A 126 -3.90 3.42 14.75
N GLY A 127 -3.92 2.40 13.91
CA GLY A 127 -4.50 1.09 14.24
C GLY A 127 -5.96 0.92 13.83
N ALA A 128 -6.70 1.97 13.50
CA ALA A 128 -8.04 1.85 12.94
C ALA A 128 -8.01 1.29 11.50
N GLN A 129 -9.20 0.99 10.99
CA GLN A 129 -9.37 0.56 9.60
C GLN A 129 -8.93 1.64 8.61
N THR A 130 -8.38 1.22 7.48
CA THR A 130 -7.83 2.12 6.47
C THR A 130 -8.29 1.70 5.08
N ASP A 131 -8.89 2.63 4.36
CA ASP A 131 -9.21 2.47 2.94
C ASP A 131 -8.09 3.00 2.07
N ILE A 132 -7.72 2.25 1.06
CA ILE A 132 -6.67 2.62 0.12
C ILE A 132 -7.26 2.62 -1.27
N SER A 133 -6.97 3.67 -2.03
CA SER A 133 -7.36 3.77 -3.44
C SER A 133 -6.21 4.31 -4.29
N ILE A 134 -6.31 4.11 -5.59
CA ILE A 134 -5.34 4.59 -6.58
C ILE A 134 -6.09 5.44 -7.59
N ARG A 135 -5.55 6.63 -7.93
CA ARG A 135 -6.03 7.51 -9.00
C ARG A 135 -7.54 7.79 -8.98
N GLY A 136 -8.08 8.02 -7.79
CA GLY A 136 -9.50 8.37 -7.59
C GLY A 136 -10.47 7.18 -7.68
N GLY A 137 -9.99 5.94 -7.65
CA GLY A 137 -10.81 4.75 -7.49
C GLY A 137 -11.23 4.53 -6.02
N THR A 138 -11.74 3.34 -5.73
CA THR A 138 -12.14 2.88 -4.39
C THR A 138 -11.24 1.76 -3.88
N SER A 139 -11.35 1.40 -2.60
CA SER A 139 -10.64 0.26 -2.00
C SER A 139 -11.04 -1.09 -2.61
N GLU A 140 -12.22 -1.19 -3.19
CA GLU A 140 -12.70 -2.39 -3.88
C GLU A 140 -12.04 -2.58 -5.27
N GLN A 141 -11.49 -1.51 -5.86
CA GLN A 141 -11.00 -1.47 -7.24
C GLN A 141 -9.49 -1.67 -7.36
N ILE A 142 -8.81 -1.89 -6.25
CA ILE A 142 -7.37 -2.19 -6.22
C ILE A 142 -7.13 -3.63 -5.79
N ILE A 143 -6.01 -4.18 -6.26
CA ILE A 143 -5.55 -5.48 -5.77
C ILE A 143 -4.35 -5.30 -4.84
N ILE A 144 -4.41 -5.95 -3.68
CA ILE A 144 -3.29 -6.03 -2.75
C ILE A 144 -2.69 -7.44 -2.85
N LEU A 145 -1.38 -7.48 -3.02
CA LEU A 145 -0.62 -8.71 -3.19
C LEU A 145 0.42 -8.86 -2.07
N LEU A 146 0.59 -10.07 -1.59
CA LEU A 146 1.73 -10.46 -0.75
C LEU A 146 2.58 -11.46 -1.55
N ASN A 147 3.79 -11.05 -1.91
CA ASN A 147 4.68 -11.85 -2.77
C ASN A 147 4.03 -12.30 -4.09
N GLY A 148 3.20 -11.43 -4.68
CA GLY A 148 2.47 -11.74 -5.91
C GLY A 148 1.17 -12.53 -5.74
N ILE A 149 0.82 -12.96 -4.53
CA ILE A 149 -0.44 -13.64 -4.22
C ILE A 149 -1.52 -12.63 -3.85
N ASN A 150 -2.69 -12.74 -4.47
CA ASN A 150 -3.85 -11.90 -4.18
C ASN A 150 -4.42 -12.21 -2.79
N ILE A 151 -4.37 -11.23 -1.89
CA ILE A 151 -4.85 -11.34 -0.50
C ILE A 151 -6.12 -10.52 -0.23
N CYS A 152 -6.75 -9.96 -1.28
CA CYS A 152 -7.99 -9.21 -1.14
C CYS A 152 -9.12 -10.10 -0.63
N ASP A 153 -9.93 -9.51 0.26
CA ASP A 153 -11.16 -10.12 0.78
C ASP A 153 -12.31 -9.89 -0.22
N PRO A 154 -12.95 -10.93 -0.75
CA PRO A 154 -14.09 -10.77 -1.65
C PRO A 154 -15.35 -10.24 -0.95
N GLN A 155 -15.39 -10.24 0.37
CA GLN A 155 -16.49 -9.65 1.13
C GLN A 155 -16.48 -8.13 1.01
N THR A 156 -15.32 -7.51 1.27
CA THR A 156 -15.13 -6.06 1.28
C THR A 156 -13.67 -5.66 1.11
N GLY A 157 -13.39 -4.56 0.43
CA GLY A 157 -12.05 -3.98 0.31
C GLY A 157 -11.54 -3.29 1.57
N HIS A 158 -12.44 -2.99 2.53
CA HIS A 158 -12.11 -2.17 3.69
C HIS A 158 -11.09 -2.79 4.66
N ASN A 159 -11.10 -4.10 4.83
CA ASN A 159 -10.24 -4.79 5.78
C ASN A 159 -8.93 -5.31 5.17
N THR A 160 -8.66 -5.06 3.90
CA THR A 160 -7.57 -5.72 3.15
C THR A 160 -6.18 -5.44 3.73
N MET A 161 -5.97 -4.29 4.38
CA MET A 161 -4.68 -3.88 4.90
C MET A 161 -4.36 -4.33 6.34
N ASP A 162 -5.19 -5.13 6.97
CA ASP A 162 -4.87 -5.77 8.25
C ASP A 162 -3.93 -6.97 8.01
N LEU A 163 -2.67 -6.68 7.72
CA LEU A 163 -1.69 -7.66 7.27
C LEU A 163 -0.95 -8.33 8.42
N PRO A 164 -0.66 -9.64 8.33
CA PRO A 164 0.06 -10.39 9.37
C PRO A 164 1.58 -10.16 9.34
N ILE A 165 2.05 -9.11 8.69
CA ILE A 165 3.47 -8.80 8.51
C ILE A 165 3.86 -7.51 9.21
N ASP A 166 5.12 -7.40 9.57
CA ASP A 166 5.74 -6.22 10.14
C ASP A 166 6.49 -5.40 9.08
N LEU A 167 6.65 -4.10 9.29
CA LEU A 167 7.47 -3.25 8.41
C LEU A 167 8.90 -3.78 8.24
N SER A 168 9.45 -4.43 9.29
CA SER A 168 10.80 -4.99 9.29
C SER A 168 10.98 -6.17 8.34
N GLU A 169 9.89 -6.81 7.88
CA GLU A 169 9.91 -7.95 6.96
C GLU A 169 9.86 -7.55 5.51
N ILE A 170 9.39 -6.34 5.25
CA ILE A 170 9.20 -5.84 3.90
C ILE A 170 10.56 -5.52 3.27
N VAL A 171 10.81 -6.11 2.12
CA VAL A 171 11.98 -5.82 1.29
C VAL A 171 11.71 -4.64 0.38
N ARG A 172 10.49 -4.56 -0.17
CA ARG A 172 10.01 -3.44 -0.97
C ARG A 172 8.49 -3.48 -1.10
N ILE A 173 7.90 -2.35 -1.43
CA ILE A 173 6.51 -2.24 -1.88
C ILE A 173 6.54 -1.73 -3.32
N GLU A 174 5.81 -2.40 -4.19
CA GLU A 174 5.66 -2.05 -5.59
C GLU A 174 4.22 -1.56 -5.81
N VAL A 175 4.07 -0.35 -6.32
CA VAL A 175 2.78 0.24 -6.69
C VAL A 175 2.72 0.31 -8.21
N LEU A 176 1.83 -0.47 -8.80
CA LEU A 176 1.49 -0.41 -10.21
C LEU A 176 0.21 0.38 -10.37
N GLU A 177 0.31 1.55 -10.91
CA GLU A 177 -0.81 2.45 -11.15
C GLU A 177 -1.46 2.16 -12.50
N GLY A 178 -2.82 2.33 -12.57
CA GLY A 178 -3.61 1.98 -13.74
C GLY A 178 -3.99 0.49 -13.85
N PRO A 179 -4.90 0.13 -14.76
CA PRO A 179 -5.46 -1.21 -14.90
C PRO A 179 -4.39 -2.31 -15.05
N ALA A 180 -4.52 -3.35 -14.25
CA ALA A 180 -3.59 -4.47 -14.23
C ALA A 180 -4.29 -5.84 -14.39
N GLY A 181 -5.49 -5.87 -14.96
CA GLY A 181 -6.26 -7.10 -15.18
C GLY A 181 -5.50 -8.15 -15.97
N ARG A 182 -4.76 -7.75 -17.00
CA ARG A 182 -3.88 -8.64 -17.77
C ARG A 182 -2.86 -9.36 -16.90
N LEU A 183 -2.38 -8.70 -15.84
CA LEU A 183 -1.35 -9.23 -14.95
C LEU A 183 -1.95 -10.05 -13.78
N TYR A 184 -3.08 -9.62 -13.23
CA TYR A 184 -3.62 -10.16 -11.98
C TYR A 184 -5.07 -10.65 -12.07
N GLY A 185 -5.66 -10.68 -13.27
CA GLY A 185 -7.03 -11.13 -13.48
C GLY A 185 -8.07 -10.16 -12.91
N THR A 186 -9.08 -10.70 -12.21
CA THR A 186 -10.14 -9.90 -11.57
C THR A 186 -9.62 -9.11 -10.38
N SER A 187 -10.26 -7.98 -10.07
CA SER A 187 -9.99 -7.11 -8.90
C SER A 187 -8.88 -6.04 -9.08
N SER A 188 -8.22 -5.95 -10.23
CA SER A 188 -7.19 -4.95 -10.47
C SER A 188 -7.67 -3.88 -11.46
N LEU A 189 -8.74 -3.14 -11.09
CA LEU A 189 -9.39 -2.18 -11.97
C LEU A 189 -8.54 -0.92 -12.19
N VAL A 190 -8.03 -0.33 -11.10
CA VAL A 190 -7.30 0.95 -11.13
C VAL A 190 -5.83 0.83 -10.71
N GLY A 191 -5.41 -0.34 -10.23
CA GLY A 191 -4.02 -0.56 -9.84
C GLY A 191 -3.78 -1.78 -8.97
N ALA A 192 -2.49 -1.99 -8.65
CA ALA A 192 -2.03 -3.08 -7.80
C ALA A 192 -0.95 -2.60 -6.82
N ILE A 193 -0.96 -3.11 -5.60
CA ILE A 193 0.09 -2.92 -4.61
C ILE A 193 0.64 -4.28 -4.23
N ASN A 194 1.92 -4.53 -4.53
CA ASN A 194 2.59 -5.77 -4.16
C ASN A 194 3.57 -5.53 -3.02
N ILE A 195 3.34 -6.21 -1.91
CA ILE A 195 4.21 -6.19 -0.74
C ILE A 195 5.12 -7.40 -0.84
N VAL A 196 6.42 -7.14 -0.96
CA VAL A 196 7.42 -8.20 -1.15
C VAL A 196 8.19 -8.41 0.14
N THR A 197 8.19 -9.66 0.61
CA THR A 197 8.93 -10.11 1.78
C THR A 197 9.89 -11.23 1.39
N HIS A 198 11.06 -11.29 2.04
CA HIS A 198 11.99 -12.42 1.94
C HIS A 198 12.66 -12.64 3.29
N PRO A 199 13.01 -13.90 3.63
CA PRO A 199 13.87 -14.15 4.78
C PRO A 199 15.20 -13.40 4.65
N ALA A 200 15.75 -12.91 5.76
CA ALA A 200 17.06 -12.26 5.76
C ALA A 200 18.15 -13.24 5.26
N ARG A 201 19.20 -12.72 4.63
CA ARG A 201 20.28 -13.55 4.08
C ARG A 201 21.21 -14.13 5.15
N GLU A 202 21.15 -13.60 6.37
CA GLU A 202 22.04 -13.95 7.48
C GLU A 202 21.23 -14.48 8.67
N THR A 203 21.82 -15.39 9.44
CA THR A 203 21.27 -15.79 10.73
C THR A 203 21.36 -14.64 11.69
N ARG A 204 20.21 -14.14 12.17
CA ARG A 204 20.11 -12.98 13.05
C ARG A 204 18.80 -12.97 13.82
N ALA A 205 18.79 -12.23 14.91
CA ALA A 205 17.57 -11.92 15.64
C ALA A 205 17.44 -10.39 15.86
N ASP A 206 16.24 -9.87 15.72
CA ASP A 206 15.93 -8.46 15.96
C ASP A 206 14.80 -8.36 16.97
N ILE A 207 14.91 -7.44 17.92
CA ILE A 207 13.85 -7.10 18.88
C ILE A 207 13.64 -5.60 18.81
N THR A 208 12.38 -5.17 18.73
CA THR A 208 12.00 -3.74 18.72
C THR A 208 10.95 -3.46 19.77
N LEU A 209 11.16 -2.41 20.55
CA LEU A 209 10.22 -1.90 21.53
C LEU A 209 9.93 -0.42 21.22
N GLU A 210 8.67 -0.04 21.24
CA GLU A 210 8.20 1.32 21.03
C GLU A 210 7.22 1.73 22.11
N GLY A 211 7.22 3.01 22.44
CA GLY A 211 6.24 3.64 23.32
C GLY A 211 6.00 5.09 22.92
N GLY A 212 4.80 5.59 23.15
CA GLY A 212 4.47 6.92 22.69
C GLY A 212 3.19 7.52 23.24
N SER A 213 2.72 8.56 22.58
CA SER A 213 1.51 9.29 22.93
C SER A 213 0.31 8.36 23.02
N PHE A 214 -0.66 8.72 23.86
CA PHE A 214 -1.97 8.05 23.99
C PHE A 214 -1.88 6.55 24.34
N GLY A 215 -0.96 6.20 25.26
CA GLY A 215 -0.78 4.81 25.69
C GLY A 215 -0.28 3.88 24.58
N TYR A 216 0.27 4.43 23.48
CA TYR A 216 0.85 3.62 22.42
C TYR A 216 2.02 2.79 22.95
N GLY A 217 1.98 1.50 22.68
CA GLY A 217 3.04 0.57 22.98
C GLY A 217 3.12 -0.52 21.91
N ARG A 218 4.32 -0.89 21.52
CA ARG A 218 4.58 -2.00 20.60
C ARG A 218 5.81 -2.78 21.02
N ALA A 219 5.70 -4.10 20.93
CA ALA A 219 6.81 -5.03 21.04
C ALA A 219 6.80 -5.97 19.84
N SER A 220 7.93 -6.15 19.18
CA SER A 220 8.06 -7.11 18.06
C SER A 220 9.42 -7.78 18.10
N GLY A 221 9.44 -9.04 17.67
CA GLY A 221 10.65 -9.85 17.53
C GLY A 221 10.68 -10.59 16.21
N ARG A 222 11.87 -10.77 15.66
CA ARG A 222 12.11 -11.53 14.43
C ARG A 222 13.38 -12.35 14.59
N ALA A 223 13.32 -13.60 14.15
CA ALA A 223 14.49 -14.47 14.11
C ALA A 223 14.60 -15.10 12.72
N ASN A 224 15.79 -15.09 12.15
CA ASN A 224 16.13 -15.71 10.88
C ASN A 224 17.21 -16.75 11.07
N LEU A 225 17.02 -17.93 10.47
CA LEU A 225 17.96 -19.05 10.49
C LEU A 225 18.25 -19.48 9.05
N ARG A 226 19.50 -19.40 8.65
CA ARG A 226 19.99 -19.89 7.38
C ARG A 226 20.88 -21.12 7.58
N SER A 227 20.60 -22.18 6.83
CA SER A 227 21.38 -23.43 6.85
C SER A 227 21.40 -24.07 5.46
N GLY A 228 22.55 -24.04 4.77
CA GLY A 228 22.70 -24.57 3.41
C GLY A 228 21.72 -23.88 2.44
N HIS A 229 20.87 -24.67 1.80
CA HIS A 229 19.84 -24.22 0.85
C HIS A 229 18.57 -23.67 1.51
N TRP A 230 18.45 -23.80 2.83
CA TRP A 230 17.27 -23.42 3.60
C TRP A 230 17.46 -22.08 4.27
N ASN A 231 16.45 -21.24 4.16
CA ASN A 231 16.37 -19.98 4.87
C ASN A 231 14.98 -19.83 5.47
N ASN A 232 14.88 -19.67 6.80
CA ASN A 232 13.63 -19.62 7.52
C ASN A 232 13.60 -18.39 8.43
N GLN A 233 12.48 -17.73 8.48
CA GLN A 233 12.27 -16.55 9.31
C GLN A 233 10.91 -16.62 10.00
N ILE A 234 10.91 -16.35 11.28
CA ILE A 234 9.70 -16.17 12.08
C ILE A 234 9.71 -14.79 12.73
N SER A 235 8.54 -14.18 12.80
CA SER A 235 8.34 -12.94 13.55
C SER A 235 7.02 -12.98 14.31
N ALA A 236 6.96 -12.19 15.38
CA ALA A 236 5.74 -11.94 16.13
C ALA A 236 5.76 -10.51 16.67
N GLY A 237 4.59 -9.92 16.82
CA GLY A 237 4.45 -8.58 17.36
C GLY A 237 3.09 -8.35 17.98
N TYR A 238 3.07 -7.44 18.97
CA TYR A 238 1.88 -6.93 19.59
C TYR A 238 1.95 -5.41 19.66
N SER A 239 0.82 -4.74 19.41
CA SER A 239 0.70 -3.29 19.54
C SER A 239 -0.64 -2.91 20.16
N ARG A 240 -0.66 -1.81 20.91
CA ARG A 240 -1.87 -1.25 21.50
C ARG A 240 -1.80 0.28 21.56
N SER A 241 -2.95 0.91 21.70
CA SER A 241 -3.07 2.31 22.10
C SER A 241 -4.42 2.51 22.78
N ASP A 242 -4.48 3.48 23.70
CA ASP A 242 -5.75 3.92 24.29
C ASP A 242 -6.55 4.78 23.31
N GLY A 243 -5.93 5.13 22.17
CA GLY A 243 -6.53 5.90 21.09
C GLY A 243 -6.63 7.39 21.38
N TYR A 244 -6.93 8.12 20.32
CA TYR A 244 -7.13 9.56 20.37
C TYR A 244 -8.31 9.94 19.52
N SER A 245 -9.20 10.77 20.07
CA SER A 245 -10.30 11.35 19.32
C SER A 245 -10.52 12.79 19.75
N ARG A 246 -10.75 13.66 18.77
CA ARG A 246 -11.26 15.02 18.98
C ARG A 246 -12.79 15.09 18.89
N ALA A 247 -13.47 13.93 18.81
CA ALA A 247 -14.91 13.87 18.65
C ALA A 247 -15.62 14.59 19.79
N LYS A 248 -16.60 15.43 19.43
CA LYS A 248 -17.39 16.23 20.39
C LYS A 248 -18.35 15.38 21.25
N THR A 249 -18.55 14.13 20.91
CA THR A 249 -19.38 13.17 21.65
C THR A 249 -18.83 12.84 23.04
N GLY A 250 -17.54 13.12 23.29
CA GLY A 250 -16.91 12.98 24.61
C GLY A 250 -16.45 11.57 24.96
N THR A 251 -16.69 10.58 24.11
CA THR A 251 -16.16 9.22 24.32
C THR A 251 -14.88 8.99 23.53
N LEU A 252 -13.98 8.17 24.10
CA LEU A 252 -12.67 7.86 23.53
C LEU A 252 -12.67 6.46 22.92
N ASN A 253 -13.70 6.11 22.15
CA ASN A 253 -13.81 4.82 21.47
C ASN A 253 -12.93 4.77 20.20
N THR A 254 -11.62 4.90 20.40
CA THR A 254 -10.59 4.91 19.34
C THR A 254 -9.37 4.08 19.74
N ASP A 255 -9.53 3.30 20.79
CA ASP A 255 -8.52 2.35 21.24
C ASP A 255 -8.33 1.23 20.22
N PHE A 256 -7.15 0.67 20.18
CA PHE A 256 -6.89 -0.54 19.42
C PHE A 256 -5.91 -1.46 20.15
N SER A 257 -6.00 -2.74 19.84
CA SER A 257 -4.99 -3.73 20.15
C SER A 257 -4.90 -4.76 19.04
N GLY A 258 -3.69 -5.23 18.74
CA GLY A 258 -3.50 -6.24 17.71
C GLY A 258 -2.24 -7.06 17.93
N SER A 259 -2.33 -8.34 17.63
CA SER A 259 -1.22 -9.28 17.56
C SER A 259 -1.06 -9.84 16.18
N LYS A 260 0.16 -10.17 15.80
CA LYS A 260 0.50 -10.78 14.53
C LYS A 260 1.68 -11.71 14.66
N ALA A 261 1.67 -12.75 13.85
CA ALA A 261 2.81 -13.63 13.69
C ALA A 261 2.96 -14.01 12.20
N PHE A 262 4.19 -14.10 11.73
CA PHE A 262 4.49 -14.41 10.36
C PHE A 262 5.68 -15.35 10.28
N TYR A 263 5.51 -16.47 9.59
CA TYR A 263 6.57 -17.41 9.24
C TYR A 263 6.74 -17.41 7.74
N GLN A 264 7.96 -17.29 7.27
CA GLN A 264 8.30 -17.44 5.86
C GLN A 264 9.56 -18.27 5.72
N GLY A 265 9.64 -19.02 4.64
CA GLY A 265 10.81 -19.82 4.35
C GLY A 265 11.10 -19.87 2.86
N GLN A 266 12.33 -20.23 2.57
CA GLN A 266 12.83 -20.40 1.22
C GLN A 266 13.76 -21.60 1.17
N TYR A 267 13.56 -22.46 0.18
CA TYR A 267 14.52 -23.44 -0.28
C TYR A 267 15.04 -23.01 -1.65
N GLU A 268 16.33 -22.99 -1.83
CA GLU A 268 16.94 -22.62 -3.10
C GLU A 268 18.19 -23.48 -3.36
N ASP A 269 18.19 -24.17 -4.48
CA ASP A 269 19.35 -24.86 -5.03
C ASP A 269 19.65 -24.38 -6.47
N GLU A 270 20.39 -25.15 -7.25
CA GLU A 270 20.73 -24.80 -8.63
C GLU A 270 19.51 -24.84 -9.56
N ASP A 271 18.57 -25.76 -9.35
CA ASP A 271 17.46 -26.05 -10.27
C ASP A 271 16.16 -25.33 -9.92
N VAL A 272 15.87 -25.19 -8.62
CA VAL A 272 14.57 -24.68 -8.14
C VAL A 272 14.72 -23.68 -7.02
N ARG A 273 13.72 -22.80 -6.93
CA ARG A 273 13.46 -21.95 -5.76
C ARG A 273 12.03 -22.19 -5.31
N ILE A 274 11.85 -22.55 -4.03
CA ILE A 274 10.53 -22.69 -3.41
C ILE A 274 10.45 -21.68 -2.28
N HIS A 275 9.38 -20.93 -2.25
CA HIS A 275 9.09 -19.95 -1.21
C HIS A 275 7.72 -20.25 -0.61
N TRP A 276 7.61 -20.14 0.71
CA TRP A 276 6.33 -20.31 1.42
C TRP A 276 6.19 -19.29 2.53
N HIS A 277 4.94 -19.01 2.88
CA HIS A 277 4.62 -18.20 4.05
C HIS A 277 3.32 -18.65 4.72
N LEU A 278 3.25 -18.37 6.02
CA LEU A 278 2.07 -18.50 6.86
C LEU A 278 2.02 -17.32 7.80
N GLY A 279 0.93 -16.56 7.79
CA GLY A 279 0.75 -15.41 8.65
C GLY A 279 -0.60 -15.41 9.31
N ILE A 280 -0.65 -14.92 10.55
CA ILE A 280 -1.88 -14.66 11.30
C ILE A 280 -1.84 -13.25 11.88
N ALA A 281 -2.96 -12.54 11.77
CA ALA A 281 -3.19 -11.26 12.44
C ALA A 281 -4.53 -11.30 13.15
N ASP A 282 -4.56 -10.79 14.36
CA ASP A 282 -5.76 -10.60 15.18
C ASP A 282 -5.78 -9.18 15.70
N LYS A 283 -6.84 -8.43 15.44
CA LYS A 283 -6.92 -7.01 15.73
C LYS A 283 -8.33 -6.58 16.07
N GLY A 284 -8.46 -5.73 17.10
CA GLY A 284 -9.71 -5.08 17.46
C GLY A 284 -9.51 -3.58 17.67
N TRP A 285 -10.53 -2.78 17.31
CA TRP A 285 -10.48 -1.33 17.46
C TRP A 285 -11.87 -0.72 17.62
N GLY A 286 -11.92 0.40 18.35
CA GLY A 286 -13.09 1.26 18.41
C GLY A 286 -13.19 2.13 17.15
N SER A 287 -14.37 2.18 16.53
CA SER A 287 -14.60 2.85 15.25
C SER A 287 -14.96 4.33 15.40
N SER A 288 -14.87 4.90 16.62
CA SER A 288 -15.18 6.31 16.91
C SER A 288 -16.55 6.72 16.32
N THR A 289 -16.56 7.79 15.57
CA THR A 289 -17.74 8.38 14.92
C THR A 289 -17.89 7.96 13.46
N PHE A 290 -17.11 6.98 12.97
CA PHE A 290 -17.10 6.63 11.56
C PHE A 290 -18.49 6.23 11.02
N TYR A 291 -19.23 5.42 11.80
CA TYR A 291 -20.59 4.99 11.42
C TYR A 291 -21.67 5.93 11.94
N ALA A 292 -21.31 7.00 12.67
CA ALA A 292 -22.28 7.96 13.18
C ALA A 292 -22.89 8.80 12.06
N SER A 293 -24.09 9.29 12.30
CA SER A 293 -24.83 10.17 11.41
C SER A 293 -25.63 11.20 12.23
N PRO A 294 -26.18 12.24 11.64
CA PRO A 294 -27.07 13.15 12.35
C PRO A 294 -28.25 12.47 13.03
N LYS A 295 -28.75 11.38 12.45
CA LYS A 295 -29.85 10.56 13.01
C LYS A 295 -29.38 9.56 14.05
N TRP A 296 -28.16 9.04 13.90
CA TRP A 296 -27.58 8.03 14.80
C TRP A 296 -26.21 8.51 15.31
N GLN A 297 -26.23 9.28 16.38
CA GLN A 297 -25.06 9.90 16.98
C GLN A 297 -24.32 8.92 17.93
N ALA A 298 -24.15 7.68 17.52
CA ALA A 298 -23.43 6.69 18.29
C ALA A 298 -21.94 6.69 17.93
N ASP A 299 -21.10 6.53 18.94
CA ASP A 299 -19.65 6.54 18.83
C ASP A 299 -18.99 5.37 19.57
N ASN A 300 -19.77 4.35 19.91
CA ASN A 300 -19.34 3.19 20.67
C ASN A 300 -19.30 1.89 19.84
N GLN A 301 -19.18 1.98 18.53
CA GLN A 301 -19.00 0.82 17.67
C GLN A 301 -17.61 0.20 17.86
N TYR A 302 -17.55 -1.11 17.64
CA TYR A 302 -16.30 -1.85 17.72
C TYR A 302 -16.18 -2.85 16.59
N GLU A 303 -14.98 -3.02 16.09
CA GLU A 303 -14.66 -3.98 15.05
C GLU A 303 -13.52 -4.90 15.49
N HIS A 304 -13.58 -6.15 15.04
CA HIS A 304 -12.56 -7.14 15.30
C HIS A 304 -12.34 -8.00 14.05
N THR A 305 -11.07 -8.16 13.64
CA THR A 305 -10.68 -8.97 12.51
C THR A 305 -9.66 -10.03 12.91
N THR A 306 -9.80 -11.23 12.35
CA THR A 306 -8.76 -12.27 12.38
C THR A 306 -8.46 -12.72 10.97
N LYS A 307 -7.19 -12.69 10.56
CA LYS A 307 -6.76 -13.04 9.21
C LYS A 307 -5.67 -14.08 9.22
N ILE A 308 -5.75 -15.04 8.30
CA ILE A 308 -4.74 -16.07 8.07
C ILE A 308 -4.39 -16.04 6.59
N PHE A 309 -3.11 -15.90 6.27
CA PHE A 309 -2.61 -15.97 4.90
C PHE A 309 -1.57 -17.07 4.79
N SER A 310 -1.72 -17.93 3.79
CA SER A 310 -0.76 -18.99 3.53
C SER A 310 -0.56 -19.22 2.04
N ALA A 311 0.67 -19.43 1.62
CA ALA A 311 0.99 -19.78 0.24
C ALA A 311 2.28 -20.57 0.12
N ILE A 312 2.37 -21.34 -0.95
CA ILE A 312 3.58 -21.98 -1.44
C ILE A 312 3.73 -21.63 -2.91
N GLN A 313 4.92 -21.20 -3.30
CA GLN A 313 5.27 -20.81 -4.67
C GLN A 313 6.56 -21.53 -5.08
N GLY A 314 6.61 -22.03 -6.30
CA GLY A 314 7.79 -22.63 -6.90
C GLY A 314 8.28 -21.84 -8.10
N ASN A 315 9.57 -21.89 -8.38
CA ASN A 315 10.18 -21.37 -9.60
C ASN A 315 11.29 -22.28 -10.06
N THR A 316 11.26 -22.74 -11.31
CA THR A 316 12.38 -23.41 -11.93
C THR A 316 13.41 -22.39 -12.42
N LYS A 317 14.71 -22.66 -12.21
CA LYS A 317 15.81 -21.76 -12.55
C LYS A 317 16.44 -22.07 -13.89
N HIS A 318 16.44 -23.32 -14.30
CA HIS A 318 17.06 -23.82 -15.52
C HIS A 318 16.04 -24.37 -16.51
N GLY A 319 16.45 -24.43 -17.79
CA GLY A 319 15.64 -24.93 -18.88
C GLY A 319 15.13 -23.82 -19.80
N LYS A 320 14.55 -24.24 -20.94
CA LYS A 320 13.92 -23.30 -21.88
C LYS A 320 12.52 -22.87 -21.43
N LEU A 321 11.83 -23.74 -20.71
CA LEU A 321 10.51 -23.51 -20.15
C LEU A 321 10.64 -23.43 -18.62
N HIS A 322 10.22 -22.31 -18.07
CA HIS A 322 10.22 -22.08 -16.64
C HIS A 322 8.81 -22.22 -16.09
N PHE A 323 8.67 -22.93 -14.98
CA PHE A 323 7.42 -23.10 -14.25
C PHE A 323 7.43 -22.26 -12.98
N ALA A 324 6.35 -21.55 -12.73
CA ALA A 324 6.16 -20.72 -11.55
C ALA A 324 4.76 -20.98 -10.92
N PRO A 325 4.47 -22.21 -10.47
CA PRO A 325 3.18 -22.53 -9.85
C PRO A 325 3.06 -21.92 -8.46
N SER A 326 1.83 -21.64 -8.05
CA SER A 326 1.52 -21.29 -6.68
C SER A 326 0.19 -21.88 -6.22
N ILE A 327 0.10 -22.17 -4.93
CA ILE A 327 -1.12 -22.55 -4.23
C ILE A 327 -1.24 -21.71 -2.97
N TYR A 328 -2.46 -21.24 -2.67
CA TYR A 328 -2.69 -20.40 -1.51
C TYR A 328 -4.06 -20.63 -0.89
N TRP A 329 -4.14 -20.32 0.40
CA TRP A 329 -5.36 -20.24 1.17
C TRP A 329 -5.30 -19.03 2.09
N ASN A 330 -6.33 -18.18 2.00
CA ASN A 330 -6.51 -17.01 2.85
C ASN A 330 -7.85 -17.12 3.55
N GLN A 331 -7.90 -16.83 4.84
CA GLN A 331 -9.12 -16.74 5.62
C GLN A 331 -9.22 -15.38 6.28
N ASN A 332 -10.37 -14.73 6.13
CA ASN A 332 -10.71 -13.51 6.85
C ASN A 332 -11.93 -13.78 7.72
N ARG A 333 -11.91 -13.28 8.95
CA ARG A 333 -13.05 -13.26 9.85
C ARG A 333 -13.21 -11.86 10.36
N ASP A 334 -14.42 -11.35 10.38
CA ASP A 334 -14.73 -10.07 10.99
C ASP A 334 -15.96 -10.17 11.89
N ARG A 335 -15.95 -9.32 12.90
CA ARG A 335 -17.07 -9.08 13.81
C ARG A 335 -17.29 -7.58 13.93
N TYR A 336 -18.50 -7.16 13.66
CA TYR A 336 -18.94 -5.78 13.88
C TYR A 336 -19.94 -5.73 15.04
N GLU A 337 -19.71 -4.82 15.96
CA GLU A 337 -20.55 -4.52 17.12
C GLU A 337 -21.12 -3.11 16.98
N GLY A 338 -22.41 -2.99 16.72
CA GLY A 338 -23.07 -1.68 16.63
C GLY A 338 -23.12 -0.95 17.98
N TYR A 339 -23.15 -1.71 19.08
CA TYR A 339 -22.94 -1.25 20.44
C TYR A 339 -21.92 -2.17 21.10
N ARG A 340 -20.75 -1.64 21.40
CA ARG A 340 -19.62 -2.39 21.95
C ARG A 340 -19.96 -3.05 23.26
N GLY A 341 -19.87 -4.39 23.31
CA GLY A 341 -20.15 -5.19 24.50
C GLY A 341 -21.63 -5.36 24.84
N GLU A 342 -22.57 -4.89 24.01
CA GLU A 342 -24.01 -4.89 24.28
C GLU A 342 -24.80 -5.59 23.12
N PRO A 343 -24.63 -6.91 22.94
CA PRO A 343 -25.28 -7.64 21.84
C PRO A 343 -26.82 -7.69 21.94
N GLU A 344 -27.38 -7.40 23.12
CA GLU A 344 -28.80 -7.30 23.35
C GLU A 344 -29.45 -6.05 22.75
N LYS A 345 -28.68 -4.94 22.58
CA LYS A 345 -29.15 -3.75 21.90
C LYS A 345 -29.14 -3.90 20.39
N MET A 346 -28.08 -4.51 19.87
CA MET A 346 -27.93 -4.81 18.46
C MET A 346 -27.07 -6.06 18.30
N ALA A 347 -27.62 -7.04 17.62
CA ALA A 347 -26.94 -8.29 17.35
C ALA A 347 -25.64 -8.04 16.56
N TYR A 348 -24.55 -8.68 16.99
CA TYR A 348 -23.27 -8.56 16.29
C TYR A 348 -23.34 -9.25 14.93
N ASN A 349 -22.69 -8.64 13.95
CA ASN A 349 -22.49 -9.25 12.64
C ASN A 349 -21.20 -10.03 12.61
N TYR A 350 -21.26 -11.25 12.09
CA TYR A 350 -20.10 -12.12 11.94
C TYR A 350 -20.01 -12.59 10.49
N ASN A 351 -18.83 -12.50 9.92
CA ASN A 351 -18.53 -13.00 8.59
C ASN A 351 -17.24 -13.82 8.61
N ARG A 352 -17.14 -14.81 7.72
CA ARG A 352 -15.94 -15.56 7.45
C ARG A 352 -15.84 -15.80 5.95
N THR A 353 -14.74 -15.36 5.35
CA THR A 353 -14.37 -15.69 3.97
C THR A 353 -13.18 -16.64 3.95
N ASP A 354 -13.30 -17.69 3.15
CA ASP A 354 -12.19 -18.58 2.79
C ASP A 354 -11.92 -18.44 1.29
N VAL A 355 -10.66 -18.15 0.93
CA VAL A 355 -10.23 -17.99 -0.46
C VAL A 355 -9.16 -19.02 -0.78
N TYR A 356 -9.45 -19.90 -1.75
CA TYR A 356 -8.54 -20.93 -2.22
C TYR A 356 -8.08 -20.61 -3.63
N GLY A 357 -6.79 -20.65 -3.89
CA GLY A 357 -6.28 -20.38 -5.22
C GLY A 357 -5.18 -21.32 -5.66
N VAL A 358 -5.20 -21.63 -6.94
CA VAL A 358 -4.14 -22.35 -7.65
C VAL A 358 -3.79 -21.57 -8.91
N ASN A 359 -2.53 -21.23 -9.07
CA ASN A 359 -2.03 -20.56 -10.27
C ASN A 359 -0.93 -21.43 -10.89
N LEU A 360 -1.10 -21.74 -12.17
CA LEU A 360 -0.15 -22.48 -12.99
C LEU A 360 0.45 -21.52 -14.01
N SER A 361 1.53 -20.87 -13.64
CA SER A 361 2.27 -19.92 -14.47
C SER A 361 3.48 -20.57 -15.13
N SER A 362 3.73 -20.21 -16.37
CA SER A 362 4.91 -20.66 -17.12
C SER A 362 5.40 -19.55 -18.03
N TYR A 363 6.70 -19.53 -18.30
CA TYR A 363 7.28 -18.65 -19.31
C TYR A 363 8.48 -19.31 -19.98
N PHE A 364 8.80 -18.83 -21.17
CA PHE A 364 9.99 -19.26 -21.92
C PHE A 364 10.60 -18.10 -22.71
N ASP A 365 11.90 -18.17 -22.87
CA ASP A 365 12.66 -17.23 -23.70
C ASP A 365 12.95 -17.85 -25.07
N TRP A 366 12.80 -17.02 -26.10
CA TRP A 366 13.11 -17.37 -27.48
C TRP A 366 13.59 -16.15 -28.26
N ILE A 367 13.91 -16.32 -29.55
CA ILE A 367 14.56 -15.27 -30.37
C ILE A 367 13.74 -13.97 -30.44
N ALA A 368 12.41 -14.05 -30.32
CA ALA A 368 11.54 -12.87 -30.36
C ALA A 368 11.28 -12.25 -28.97
N GLY A 369 11.83 -12.81 -27.89
CA GLY A 369 11.67 -12.29 -26.55
C GLY A 369 11.16 -13.32 -25.55
N ARG A 370 10.30 -12.90 -24.60
CA ARG A 370 9.78 -13.73 -23.50
C ARG A 370 8.27 -13.88 -23.59
N THR A 371 7.79 -15.11 -23.65
CA THR A 371 6.36 -15.43 -23.65
C THR A 371 5.96 -16.06 -22.32
N ALA A 372 4.92 -15.53 -21.68
CA ALA A 372 4.32 -16.08 -20.46
C ALA A 372 2.88 -16.52 -20.73
N PHE A 373 2.48 -17.62 -20.14
CA PHE A 373 1.12 -18.15 -20.23
C PHE A 373 0.77 -18.90 -18.94
N GLY A 374 -0.51 -19.05 -18.69
CA GLY A 374 -0.95 -19.79 -17.51
C GLY A 374 -2.45 -19.73 -17.30
N ALA A 375 -2.87 -20.37 -16.22
CA ALA A 375 -4.24 -20.38 -15.76
C ALA A 375 -4.30 -20.24 -14.26
N GLU A 376 -5.35 -19.57 -13.77
CA GLU A 376 -5.62 -19.40 -12.36
C GLU A 376 -7.06 -19.82 -12.06
N LEU A 377 -7.23 -20.54 -10.98
CA LEU A 377 -8.50 -20.87 -10.37
C LEU A 377 -8.52 -20.29 -8.96
N ARG A 378 -9.51 -19.42 -8.68
CA ARG A 378 -9.71 -18.77 -7.39
C ARG A 378 -11.14 -18.98 -6.95
N ASN A 379 -11.34 -19.77 -5.91
CA ASN A 379 -12.64 -19.97 -5.26
C ASN A 379 -12.76 -19.06 -4.05
N GLU A 380 -13.89 -18.40 -3.92
CA GLU A 380 -14.24 -17.44 -2.86
C GLU A 380 -15.50 -17.95 -2.17
N ASP A 381 -15.38 -18.32 -0.89
CA ASP A 381 -16.43 -18.90 -0.07
C ASP A 381 -16.71 -18.02 1.14
N LEU A 382 -17.93 -17.49 1.24
CA LEU A 382 -18.41 -16.67 2.36
C LEU A 382 -19.46 -17.46 3.16
N VAL A 383 -19.31 -17.48 4.47
CA VAL A 383 -20.38 -17.77 5.42
C VAL A 383 -20.59 -16.59 6.35
N SER A 384 -21.85 -16.21 6.58
CA SER A 384 -22.19 -14.94 7.20
C SER A 384 -23.47 -15.03 8.05
N GLY A 385 -23.61 -14.12 9.00
CA GLY A 385 -24.86 -13.90 9.74
C GLY A 385 -25.84 -12.96 9.00
N ASN A 386 -25.35 -12.17 8.00
CA ASN A 386 -26.15 -11.11 7.37
C ASN A 386 -25.93 -10.92 5.87
N LEU A 387 -24.97 -11.63 5.25
CA LEU A 387 -24.65 -11.51 3.82
C LEU A 387 -24.83 -12.86 3.11
N GLY A 388 -25.46 -12.86 1.96
CA GLY A 388 -25.59 -14.03 1.09
C GLY A 388 -26.99 -14.62 1.03
N GLU A 389 -27.06 -15.84 0.51
CA GLU A 389 -28.26 -16.65 0.39
C GLU A 389 -28.35 -17.67 1.55
N PRO A 390 -29.53 -18.15 1.93
CA PRO A 390 -29.70 -19.14 3.00
C PRO A 390 -28.88 -20.41 2.76
N LEU A 391 -28.08 -20.80 3.76
CA LEU A 391 -27.33 -22.04 3.74
C LEU A 391 -28.24 -23.24 3.95
N SER A 392 -28.00 -24.35 3.27
CA SER A 392 -28.67 -25.62 3.50
C SER A 392 -28.33 -26.23 4.87
N GLN A 393 -27.14 -25.93 5.39
CA GLN A 393 -26.69 -26.32 6.72
C GLN A 393 -25.99 -25.11 7.35
N THR A 394 -26.44 -24.73 8.55
CA THR A 394 -25.80 -23.64 9.30
C THR A 394 -24.48 -24.09 9.91
N HIS A 395 -23.58 -23.14 10.16
CA HIS A 395 -22.29 -23.39 10.76
C HIS A 395 -22.15 -22.63 12.08
N HIS A 396 -21.91 -23.35 13.17
CA HIS A 396 -21.77 -22.74 14.50
C HIS A 396 -20.56 -21.80 14.58
N ILE A 397 -20.77 -20.60 15.13
CA ILE A 397 -19.69 -19.61 15.36
C ILE A 397 -19.05 -19.93 16.69
N LYS A 398 -17.83 -20.46 16.65
CA LYS A 398 -17.09 -20.90 17.84
C LYS A 398 -16.98 -19.79 18.89
N GLY A 399 -17.37 -20.12 20.11
CA GLY A 399 -17.31 -19.18 21.26
C GLY A 399 -18.51 -18.25 21.38
N THR A 400 -19.57 -18.49 20.62
CA THR A 400 -20.84 -17.74 20.68
C THR A 400 -22.02 -18.71 20.73
N ASP A 401 -23.21 -18.19 20.94
CA ASP A 401 -24.51 -18.92 20.81
C ASP A 401 -25.12 -18.76 19.40
N ARG A 402 -24.35 -18.37 18.40
CA ARG A 402 -24.80 -18.00 17.05
C ARG A 402 -24.25 -18.91 15.98
N ASP A 403 -24.94 -18.89 14.85
CA ASP A 403 -24.58 -19.63 13.64
C ASP A 403 -24.44 -18.69 12.45
N TYR A 404 -23.56 -19.02 11.52
CA TYR A 404 -23.64 -18.53 10.16
C TYR A 404 -24.81 -19.20 9.45
N THR A 405 -25.76 -18.41 9.01
CA THR A 405 -27.01 -18.87 8.39
C THR A 405 -27.08 -18.58 6.89
N LEU A 406 -26.23 -17.71 6.40
CA LEU A 406 -26.16 -17.27 5.01
C LEU A 406 -24.77 -17.55 4.45
N GLY A 407 -24.69 -17.63 3.11
CA GLY A 407 -23.41 -17.80 2.44
C GLY A 407 -23.46 -17.53 0.94
N VAL A 408 -22.28 -17.41 0.35
CA VAL A 408 -22.06 -17.24 -1.09
C VAL A 408 -20.79 -17.96 -1.48
N ASN A 409 -20.83 -18.72 -2.57
CA ASN A 409 -19.64 -19.32 -3.17
C ASN A 409 -19.55 -18.95 -4.64
N ARG A 410 -18.37 -18.49 -5.07
CA ARG A 410 -18.11 -18.25 -6.49
C ARG A 410 -16.68 -18.65 -6.85
N THR A 411 -16.47 -19.00 -8.11
CA THR A 411 -15.15 -19.36 -8.63
C THR A 411 -14.82 -18.47 -9.82
N ASN A 412 -13.67 -17.81 -9.75
CA ASN A 412 -13.04 -17.12 -10.86
C ASN A 412 -12.09 -18.08 -11.56
N ILE A 413 -12.25 -18.22 -12.86
CA ILE A 413 -11.40 -19.02 -13.73
C ILE A 413 -10.78 -18.07 -14.74
N SER A 414 -9.46 -17.99 -14.81
CA SER A 414 -8.77 -17.15 -15.77
C SER A 414 -7.66 -17.88 -16.49
N GLY A 415 -7.48 -17.55 -17.76
CA GLY A 415 -6.34 -17.97 -18.56
C GLY A 415 -5.67 -16.74 -19.17
N TYR A 416 -4.35 -16.72 -19.24
CA TYR A 416 -3.63 -15.57 -19.77
C TYR A 416 -2.52 -15.96 -20.73
N LEU A 417 -2.23 -15.04 -21.64
CA LEU A 417 -1.10 -15.08 -22.56
C LEU A 417 -0.48 -13.68 -22.64
N GLU A 418 0.82 -13.60 -22.46
CA GLU A 418 1.58 -12.35 -22.59
C GLU A 418 2.85 -12.60 -23.37
N HIS A 419 3.20 -11.70 -24.27
CA HIS A 419 4.46 -11.74 -24.99
C HIS A 419 5.20 -10.41 -24.83
N ASN A 420 6.49 -10.49 -24.47
CA ASN A 420 7.38 -9.38 -24.27
C ASN A 420 8.50 -9.44 -25.32
N LEU A 421 8.41 -8.55 -26.31
CA LEU A 421 9.49 -8.28 -27.25
C LEU A 421 10.55 -7.41 -26.56
N LEU A 422 11.74 -7.97 -26.38
CA LEU A 422 12.82 -7.32 -25.63
C LEU A 422 13.97 -6.98 -26.58
N PHE A 423 14.00 -5.74 -27.04
CA PHE A 423 15.13 -5.18 -27.78
C PHE A 423 15.99 -4.32 -26.85
N ARG A 424 17.20 -3.98 -27.29
CA ARG A 424 18.11 -3.15 -26.49
C ARG A 424 17.47 -1.85 -26.02
N ASP A 425 16.82 -1.12 -26.92
CA ASP A 425 16.30 0.23 -26.67
C ASP A 425 14.77 0.29 -26.65
N PHE A 426 14.11 -0.83 -26.90
CA PHE A 426 12.66 -0.91 -27.05
C PHE A 426 12.11 -2.15 -26.36
N THR A 427 11.01 -2.00 -25.65
CA THR A 427 10.23 -3.12 -25.10
C THR A 427 8.78 -2.95 -25.52
N LEU A 428 8.20 -4.01 -26.10
CA LEU A 428 6.77 -4.11 -26.36
C LEU A 428 6.23 -5.30 -25.59
N SER A 429 5.29 -5.05 -24.68
CA SER A 429 4.58 -6.07 -23.91
C SER A 429 3.12 -6.09 -24.35
N ALA A 430 2.67 -7.17 -24.93
CA ALA A 430 1.27 -7.34 -25.35
C ALA A 430 0.70 -8.64 -24.77
N GLY A 431 -0.56 -8.62 -24.37
CA GLY A 431 -1.18 -9.81 -23.82
C GLY A 431 -2.67 -9.64 -23.57
N LEU A 432 -3.26 -10.72 -23.11
CA LEU A 432 -4.67 -10.77 -22.77
C LEU A 432 -4.89 -11.70 -21.57
N VAL A 433 -5.99 -11.46 -20.85
CA VAL A 433 -6.56 -12.41 -19.91
C VAL A 433 -8.00 -12.71 -20.32
N ALA A 434 -8.36 -13.99 -20.33
CA ALA A 434 -9.73 -14.46 -20.49
C ALA A 434 -10.26 -14.86 -19.11
N VAL A 435 -11.42 -14.34 -18.74
CA VAL A 435 -11.99 -14.50 -17.39
C VAL A 435 -13.41 -15.02 -17.48
N LYS A 436 -13.75 -15.96 -16.61
CA LYS A 436 -15.10 -16.46 -16.38
C LYS A 436 -15.37 -16.53 -14.86
N ASN A 437 -16.54 -16.09 -14.45
CA ASN A 437 -17.03 -16.25 -13.07
C ASN A 437 -18.26 -17.14 -13.03
N THR A 438 -18.34 -18.04 -12.06
CA THR A 438 -19.45 -19.01 -11.97
C THR A 438 -20.74 -18.40 -11.40
N TRP A 439 -20.63 -17.34 -10.57
CA TRP A 439 -21.78 -16.75 -9.91
C TRP A 439 -22.75 -16.06 -10.85
N SER A 440 -22.24 -15.22 -11.72
CA SER A 440 -23.07 -14.35 -12.58
C SER A 440 -23.48 -15.00 -13.90
N ASN A 441 -23.21 -16.29 -14.12
CA ASN A 441 -23.25 -16.93 -15.44
C ASN A 441 -22.54 -16.10 -16.52
N MET A 442 -21.52 -15.35 -16.12
CA MET A 442 -20.74 -14.48 -16.96
C MET A 442 -20.11 -15.31 -18.09
N ASN A 443 -20.33 -14.89 -19.33
CA ASN A 443 -19.61 -15.49 -20.45
C ASN A 443 -18.10 -15.24 -20.31
N MET A 444 -17.28 -16.08 -20.95
CA MET A 444 -15.85 -15.85 -21.02
C MET A 444 -15.62 -14.50 -21.70
N THR A 445 -15.00 -13.57 -20.97
CA THR A 445 -14.68 -12.22 -21.45
C THR A 445 -13.17 -12.04 -21.52
N ILE A 446 -12.69 -11.33 -22.55
CA ILE A 446 -11.27 -11.14 -22.83
C ILE A 446 -10.90 -9.67 -22.59
N TYR A 447 -9.83 -9.45 -21.84
CA TYR A 447 -9.28 -8.13 -21.50
C TYR A 447 -7.87 -8.03 -22.05
N PRO A 448 -7.67 -7.32 -23.17
CA PRO A 448 -6.37 -7.12 -23.77
C PRO A 448 -5.61 -5.96 -23.13
N GLY A 449 -4.30 -5.95 -23.36
CA GLY A 449 -3.47 -4.82 -23.00
C GLY A 449 -2.16 -4.81 -23.77
N ILE A 450 -1.62 -3.62 -23.97
CA ILE A 450 -0.36 -3.37 -24.65
C ILE A 450 0.40 -2.26 -23.94
N ASP A 451 1.68 -2.49 -23.71
CA ASP A 451 2.59 -1.51 -23.13
C ASP A 451 3.84 -1.39 -24.01
N ILE A 452 4.30 -0.18 -24.21
CA ILE A 452 5.46 0.12 -25.03
C ILE A 452 6.43 0.99 -24.22
N SER A 453 7.71 0.69 -24.26
CA SER A 453 8.73 1.62 -23.79
C SER A 453 9.89 1.74 -24.78
N TYR A 454 10.40 2.96 -24.90
CA TYR A 454 11.53 3.31 -25.75
C TYR A 454 12.59 4.04 -24.96
N ARG A 455 13.83 3.60 -25.08
CA ARG A 455 15.01 4.17 -24.43
C ARG A 455 15.96 4.72 -25.49
N PRO A 456 15.77 5.96 -25.97
CA PRO A 456 16.61 6.55 -27.00
C PRO A 456 18.09 6.64 -26.60
N ASN A 457 18.37 6.71 -25.29
CA ASN A 457 19.70 6.66 -24.70
C ASN A 457 19.61 6.24 -23.21
N GLU A 458 20.73 6.18 -22.52
CA GLU A 458 20.81 5.80 -21.09
C GLU A 458 20.12 6.76 -20.12
N HIS A 459 19.78 7.97 -20.56
CA HIS A 459 19.14 9.00 -19.75
C HIS A 459 17.62 9.01 -19.86
N TRP A 460 17.06 8.65 -21.00
CA TRP A 460 15.66 8.76 -21.30
C TRP A 460 14.96 7.40 -21.39
N LYS A 461 13.79 7.31 -20.80
CA LYS A 461 12.81 6.25 -21.02
C LYS A 461 11.46 6.89 -21.29
N LEU A 462 10.90 6.64 -22.46
CA LEU A 462 9.53 7.01 -22.84
C LEU A 462 8.66 5.77 -22.73
N HIS A 463 7.40 5.93 -22.33
CA HIS A 463 6.44 4.82 -22.27
C HIS A 463 5.06 5.26 -22.69
N ALA A 464 4.28 4.31 -23.19
CA ALA A 464 2.85 4.45 -23.44
C ALA A 464 2.17 3.10 -23.22
N SER A 465 0.94 3.12 -22.77
CA SER A 465 0.15 1.91 -22.53
C SER A 465 -1.33 2.09 -22.83
N TYR A 466 -1.96 0.99 -23.27
CA TYR A 466 -3.41 0.83 -23.29
C TYR A 466 -3.74 -0.49 -22.59
N ASN A 467 -4.53 -0.44 -21.54
CA ASN A 467 -4.90 -1.63 -20.79
C ASN A 467 -6.39 -1.63 -20.46
N THR A 468 -6.97 -2.82 -20.45
CA THR A 468 -8.34 -3.06 -19.99
C THR A 468 -8.35 -3.95 -18.78
N SER A 469 -9.36 -3.81 -17.94
CA SER A 469 -9.50 -4.57 -16.70
C SER A 469 -10.95 -4.67 -16.27
N LEU A 470 -11.23 -5.60 -15.35
CA LEU A 470 -12.52 -5.75 -14.70
C LEU A 470 -12.37 -5.94 -13.19
N ARG A 471 -13.47 -5.68 -12.47
CA ARG A 471 -13.65 -6.05 -11.07
C ARG A 471 -15.00 -6.72 -10.86
N MET A 472 -15.00 -7.86 -10.16
CA MET A 472 -16.23 -8.49 -9.70
C MET A 472 -16.81 -7.71 -8.51
N PRO A 473 -18.15 -7.59 -8.38
CA PRO A 473 -18.77 -6.99 -7.21
C PRO A 473 -18.33 -7.70 -5.92
N SER A 474 -18.15 -6.97 -4.82
CA SER A 474 -17.93 -7.56 -3.50
C SER A 474 -19.21 -8.17 -2.95
N PHE A 475 -19.09 -9.10 -1.99
CA PHE A 475 -20.29 -9.71 -1.39
C PHE A 475 -21.11 -8.69 -0.59
N THR A 476 -20.49 -7.69 -0.02
CA THR A 476 -21.17 -6.57 0.63
C THR A 476 -21.99 -5.77 -0.36
N GLU A 477 -21.45 -5.41 -1.53
CA GLU A 477 -22.18 -4.70 -2.57
C GLU A 477 -23.39 -5.49 -3.09
N MET A 478 -23.30 -6.83 -3.09
CA MET A 478 -24.36 -7.72 -3.60
C MET A 478 -25.43 -8.08 -2.57
N TYR A 479 -25.09 -8.13 -1.27
CA TYR A 479 -25.97 -8.73 -0.28
C TYR A 479 -26.23 -7.89 0.97
N TYR A 480 -25.66 -6.72 1.14
CA TYR A 480 -25.84 -5.93 2.34
C TYR A 480 -27.30 -5.50 2.55
N LYS A 481 -27.86 -5.91 3.68
CA LYS A 481 -29.26 -5.66 4.05
C LYS A 481 -29.31 -5.10 5.48
N LEU A 482 -29.02 -3.84 5.63
CA LEU A 482 -29.26 -3.10 6.87
C LEU A 482 -30.42 -2.13 6.64
N GLN A 483 -31.11 -1.69 7.72
CA GLN A 483 -32.14 -0.67 7.61
C GLN A 483 -31.59 0.57 6.90
N GLY A 484 -32.25 0.99 5.81
CA GLY A 484 -31.80 2.10 4.95
C GLY A 484 -30.84 1.68 3.82
N TYR A 485 -30.50 0.39 3.68
CA TYR A 485 -29.66 -0.14 2.60
C TYR A 485 -30.34 -1.28 1.84
N LYS A 486 -30.16 -1.31 0.54
CA LYS A 486 -30.68 -2.35 -0.36
C LYS A 486 -29.62 -2.68 -1.41
N ALA A 487 -28.92 -3.78 -1.21
CA ALA A 487 -27.97 -4.32 -2.18
C ALA A 487 -28.68 -5.02 -3.36
N ASP A 488 -27.95 -5.11 -4.49
CA ASP A 488 -28.43 -5.84 -5.68
C ASP A 488 -27.53 -7.06 -5.97
N PRO A 489 -28.04 -8.30 -5.82
CA PRO A 489 -27.28 -9.52 -6.12
C PRO A 489 -27.00 -9.73 -7.62
N HIS A 490 -27.61 -8.92 -8.49
CA HIS A 490 -27.44 -9.02 -9.95
C HIS A 490 -26.50 -7.98 -10.56
N LEU A 491 -25.66 -7.34 -9.73
CA LEU A 491 -24.65 -6.41 -10.19
C LEU A 491 -23.75 -7.04 -11.26
N LYS A 492 -23.44 -6.25 -12.28
CA LYS A 492 -22.47 -6.60 -13.32
C LYS A 492 -21.05 -6.26 -12.86
N PRO A 493 -20.02 -6.93 -13.40
CA PRO A 493 -18.65 -6.50 -13.22
C PRO A 493 -18.44 -5.06 -13.68
N GLU A 494 -17.62 -4.31 -12.93
CA GLU A 494 -17.09 -3.05 -13.41
C GLU A 494 -16.01 -3.28 -14.46
N GLU A 495 -15.92 -2.38 -15.42
CA GLU A 495 -14.91 -2.44 -16.48
C GLU A 495 -14.18 -1.12 -16.60
N MET A 496 -12.89 -1.18 -16.93
CA MET A 496 -12.01 -0.02 -17.11
C MET A 496 -11.17 -0.14 -18.37
N GLN A 497 -11.06 0.96 -19.09
CA GLN A 497 -10.09 1.17 -20.15
C GLN A 497 -9.18 2.33 -19.75
N ALA A 498 -7.88 2.17 -19.93
CA ALA A 498 -6.93 3.22 -19.58
C ALA A 498 -5.89 3.43 -20.68
N LEU A 499 -5.61 4.69 -20.93
CA LEU A 499 -4.51 5.18 -21.75
C LEU A 499 -3.52 5.91 -20.84
N GLU A 500 -2.24 5.60 -20.99
CA GLU A 500 -1.17 6.27 -20.25
C GLU A 500 -0.01 6.58 -21.17
N ALA A 501 0.66 7.70 -20.93
CA ALA A 501 1.91 8.06 -21.57
C ALA A 501 2.79 8.82 -20.61
N GLY A 502 4.11 8.59 -20.66
CA GLY A 502 5.02 9.28 -19.79
C GLY A 502 6.46 9.22 -20.24
N ALA A 503 7.27 9.95 -19.51
CA ALA A 503 8.71 10.06 -19.75
C ALA A 503 9.48 10.09 -18.43
N ARG A 504 10.60 9.41 -18.41
CA ARG A 504 11.58 9.49 -17.32
C ARG A 504 12.91 9.97 -17.89
N TRP A 505 13.50 10.96 -17.23
CA TRP A 505 14.86 11.38 -17.46
C TRP A 505 15.69 11.15 -16.21
N GLN A 506 16.89 10.60 -16.38
CA GLN A 506 17.79 10.31 -15.29
C GLN A 506 19.22 10.69 -15.68
N HIS A 507 19.90 11.43 -14.80
CA HIS A 507 21.30 11.74 -14.96
C HIS A 507 22.01 11.82 -13.60
N ARG A 508 23.01 10.97 -13.38
CA ARG A 508 23.78 10.88 -12.13
C ARG A 508 22.87 10.84 -10.89
N CYS A 509 22.89 11.90 -10.09
CA CYS A 509 22.16 12.02 -8.83
C CYS A 509 20.72 12.52 -8.97
N PHE A 510 20.28 12.90 -10.16
CA PHE A 510 18.94 13.46 -10.40
C PHE A 510 18.11 12.59 -11.34
N SER A 511 16.83 12.42 -11.00
CA SER A 511 15.85 11.84 -11.92
C SER A 511 14.53 12.58 -11.82
N ILE A 512 13.87 12.72 -12.94
CA ILE A 512 12.50 13.24 -13.05
C ILE A 512 11.69 12.29 -13.91
N GLU A 513 10.45 12.07 -13.49
CA GLU A 513 9.47 11.22 -14.15
C GLU A 513 8.14 11.95 -14.21
N ALA A 514 7.47 11.90 -15.36
CA ALA A 514 6.14 12.47 -15.54
C ALA A 514 5.26 11.47 -16.29
N THR A 515 4.04 11.29 -15.81
CA THR A 515 3.03 10.40 -16.42
C THR A 515 1.72 11.17 -16.56
N LEU A 516 1.10 11.08 -17.72
CA LEU A 516 -0.26 11.54 -18.03
C LEU A 516 -1.13 10.32 -18.27
N TRP A 517 -2.35 10.30 -17.76
CA TRP A 517 -3.24 9.17 -17.89
C TRP A 517 -4.71 9.60 -18.06
N HIS A 518 -5.48 8.72 -18.71
CA HIS A 518 -6.93 8.84 -18.88
C HIS A 518 -7.58 7.48 -18.67
N HIS A 519 -8.55 7.41 -17.78
CA HIS A 519 -9.32 6.22 -17.44
C HIS A 519 -10.79 6.43 -17.83
N HIS A 520 -11.38 5.44 -18.49
CA HIS A 520 -12.80 5.35 -18.83
C HIS A 520 -13.39 4.12 -18.16
N GLY A 521 -14.19 4.32 -17.12
CA GLY A 521 -14.86 3.27 -16.36
C GLY A 521 -16.33 3.16 -16.75
N THR A 522 -16.82 1.94 -16.96
CA THR A 522 -18.21 1.61 -17.24
C THR A 522 -18.76 0.59 -16.27
N ASN A 523 -20.07 0.55 -16.09
CA ASN A 523 -20.76 -0.29 -15.09
C ASN A 523 -20.21 -0.08 -13.66
N MET A 524 -19.75 1.12 -13.34
CA MET A 524 -19.17 1.41 -12.03
C MET A 524 -20.21 1.23 -10.94
N ILE A 525 -19.85 0.51 -9.90
CA ILE A 525 -20.74 0.21 -8.77
C ILE A 525 -20.65 1.34 -7.77
N ASP A 526 -21.83 1.82 -7.36
CA ASP A 526 -21.96 2.84 -6.33
C ASP A 526 -23.19 2.58 -5.47
N TRP A 527 -23.15 3.08 -4.24
CA TRP A 527 -24.32 3.22 -3.40
C TRP A 527 -24.93 4.57 -3.66
N ILE A 528 -26.11 4.58 -4.24
CA ILE A 528 -26.86 5.80 -4.55
C ILE A 528 -28.13 5.89 -3.72
N MET A 529 -28.54 7.11 -3.43
CA MET A 529 -29.82 7.40 -2.78
C MET A 529 -30.60 8.42 -3.63
N ASP A 530 -31.82 8.04 -3.97
CA ASP A 530 -32.77 8.92 -4.66
C ASP A 530 -33.50 9.79 -3.63
N THR A 531 -33.05 11.04 -3.50
CA THR A 531 -33.61 11.99 -2.53
C THR A 531 -35.03 12.45 -2.86
N SER A 532 -35.52 12.22 -4.09
CA SER A 532 -36.89 12.54 -4.48
C SER A 532 -37.94 11.69 -3.74
N LYS A 533 -37.51 10.54 -3.16
CA LYS A 533 -38.36 9.63 -2.37
C LYS A 533 -38.57 10.10 -0.92
N GLY A 534 -37.95 11.19 -0.50
CA GLY A 534 -38.10 11.73 0.86
C GLY A 534 -37.74 10.73 1.94
N ASP A 535 -38.63 10.45 2.89
CA ASP A 535 -38.38 9.53 4.02
C ASP A 535 -38.25 8.06 3.61
N ASP A 536 -38.71 7.67 2.42
CA ASP A 536 -38.58 6.33 1.85
C ASP A 536 -37.26 6.13 1.09
N ALA A 537 -36.40 7.15 1.03
CA ALA A 537 -35.10 7.08 0.38
C ALA A 537 -34.17 6.09 1.10
N VAL A 538 -33.64 5.15 0.35
CA VAL A 538 -32.66 4.15 0.84
C VAL A 538 -31.43 4.14 -0.07
N TRP A 539 -30.29 3.80 0.48
CA TRP A 539 -29.09 3.53 -0.28
C TRP A 539 -29.24 2.25 -1.08
N GLN A 540 -28.99 2.30 -2.38
CA GLN A 540 -29.06 1.15 -3.29
C GLN A 540 -27.72 0.96 -3.98
N SER A 541 -27.20 -0.27 -4.00
CA SER A 541 -26.06 -0.62 -4.82
C SER A 541 -26.49 -0.81 -6.27
N VAL A 542 -25.88 -0.11 -7.19
CA VAL A 542 -26.25 -0.13 -8.62
C VAL A 542 -25.03 -0.01 -9.54
N ASN A 543 -25.10 -0.57 -10.74
CA ASN A 543 -24.19 -0.27 -11.84
C ASN A 543 -24.68 0.98 -12.60
N HIS A 544 -24.51 2.14 -12.03
CA HIS A 544 -25.17 3.33 -12.57
C HIS A 544 -24.20 4.30 -13.27
N THR A 545 -22.93 4.24 -12.91
CA THR A 545 -22.03 5.35 -13.18
C THR A 545 -21.03 5.02 -14.30
N THR A 546 -20.88 5.94 -15.23
CA THR A 546 -19.70 6.04 -16.10
C THR A 546 -18.78 7.10 -15.50
N ILE A 547 -17.52 6.76 -15.31
CA ILE A 547 -16.52 7.67 -14.74
C ILE A 547 -15.42 7.89 -15.78
N ASN A 548 -15.17 9.16 -16.12
CA ASN A 548 -13.98 9.57 -16.86
C ASN A 548 -13.04 10.28 -15.90
N SER A 549 -11.84 9.75 -15.75
CA SER A 549 -10.81 10.36 -14.90
C SER A 549 -9.58 10.66 -15.75
N THR A 550 -9.07 11.87 -15.61
CA THR A 550 -7.82 12.30 -16.25
C THR A 550 -6.90 12.87 -15.19
N GLY A 551 -5.62 12.55 -15.25
CA GLY A 551 -4.67 13.07 -14.30
C GLY A 551 -3.25 13.03 -14.79
N PHE A 552 -2.37 13.66 -14.00
CA PHE A 552 -0.94 13.58 -14.23
C PHE A 552 -0.19 13.48 -12.89
N GLU A 553 0.98 12.88 -12.95
CA GLU A 553 1.88 12.69 -11.84
C GLU A 553 3.29 13.11 -12.27
N VAL A 554 3.99 13.82 -11.38
CA VAL A 554 5.39 14.20 -11.58
C VAL A 554 6.17 13.85 -10.33
N CYS A 555 7.28 13.13 -10.50
CA CYS A 555 8.18 12.74 -9.42
C CYS A 555 9.61 13.18 -9.75
N ALA A 556 10.26 13.87 -8.82
CA ALA A 556 11.66 14.24 -8.93
C ALA A 556 12.45 13.73 -7.73
N LYS A 557 13.62 13.14 -8.00
CA LYS A 557 14.52 12.60 -6.98
C LYS A 557 15.91 13.18 -7.15
N PHE A 558 16.50 13.59 -6.05
CA PHE A 558 17.86 14.07 -5.99
C PHE A 558 18.59 13.34 -4.86
N ASN A 559 19.65 12.59 -5.20
CA ASN A 559 20.38 11.74 -4.26
C ASN A 559 21.88 12.05 -4.33
N VAL A 560 22.43 12.55 -3.24
CA VAL A 560 23.88 12.64 -2.99
C VAL A 560 24.19 11.96 -1.67
N SER A 561 25.45 11.67 -1.37
CA SER A 561 25.85 10.76 -0.28
C SER A 561 25.21 11.04 1.09
N CYS A 562 25.06 12.30 1.48
CA CYS A 562 24.49 12.70 2.78
C CYS A 562 23.10 13.34 2.70
N PHE A 563 22.56 13.48 1.48
CA PHE A 563 21.31 14.20 1.24
C PHE A 563 20.47 13.46 0.19
N MET A 564 19.23 13.17 0.52
CA MET A 564 18.24 12.68 -0.42
C MET A 564 17.01 13.60 -0.34
N PHE A 565 16.58 14.08 -1.48
CA PHE A 565 15.33 14.82 -1.61
C PHE A 565 14.46 14.18 -2.70
N HIS A 566 13.23 13.87 -2.33
CA HIS A 566 12.22 13.33 -3.23
C HIS A 566 10.98 14.19 -3.13
N VAL A 567 10.48 14.68 -4.25
CA VAL A 567 9.22 15.41 -4.33
C VAL A 567 8.36 14.80 -5.40
N SER A 568 7.07 14.63 -5.11
CA SER A 568 6.08 14.14 -6.05
C SER A 568 4.79 14.94 -5.94
N TYR A 569 4.18 15.20 -7.10
CA TYR A 569 2.91 15.90 -7.20
C TYR A 569 1.99 15.15 -8.16
N GLY A 570 0.73 15.00 -7.76
CA GLY A 570 -0.35 14.41 -8.56
C GLY A 570 -1.57 15.31 -8.61
N HIS A 571 -2.22 15.31 -9.77
CA HIS A 571 -3.49 15.96 -10.00
C HIS A 571 -4.47 15.00 -10.68
N ILE A 572 -5.72 15.00 -10.22
CA ILE A 572 -6.82 14.20 -10.75
C ILE A 572 -8.01 15.11 -11.02
N SER A 573 -8.63 14.95 -12.18
CA SER A 573 -9.94 15.49 -12.52
C SER A 573 -10.85 14.35 -12.92
N GLN A 574 -12.00 14.23 -12.27
CA GLN A 574 -13.02 13.23 -12.62
C GLN A 574 -14.27 13.92 -13.13
N ASP A 575 -14.75 13.45 -14.28
CA ASP A 575 -16.05 13.79 -14.82
C ASP A 575 -17.02 12.62 -14.59
N LYS A 576 -18.14 12.92 -13.98
CA LYS A 576 -19.16 11.96 -13.56
C LYS A 576 -20.50 12.37 -14.10
N THR A 577 -21.22 11.41 -14.65
CA THR A 577 -22.61 11.60 -14.97
C THR A 577 -23.44 11.46 -13.67
N GLN A 578 -23.98 12.54 -13.16
CA GLN A 578 -24.85 12.55 -11.99
C GLN A 578 -26.25 13.02 -12.40
N GLU A 579 -27.28 12.23 -12.11
CA GLU A 579 -28.67 12.63 -12.32
C GLU A 579 -29.14 13.54 -11.19
N PRO A 580 -29.96 14.56 -11.49
CA PRO A 580 -30.55 15.41 -10.45
C PRO A 580 -31.35 14.60 -9.43
N GLY A 581 -31.12 14.85 -8.14
CA GLY A 581 -31.81 14.14 -7.05
C GLY A 581 -31.15 12.82 -6.64
N ILE A 582 -30.10 12.37 -7.32
CA ILE A 582 -29.30 11.19 -6.93
C ILE A 582 -28.08 11.63 -6.14
N VAL A 583 -27.90 11.05 -4.95
CA VAL A 583 -26.70 11.24 -4.12
C VAL A 583 -25.86 9.95 -4.17
N SER A 584 -24.57 10.09 -4.41
CA SER A 584 -23.59 8.98 -4.41
C SER A 584 -22.86 8.93 -3.08
N GLN A 585 -22.56 7.74 -2.60
CA GLN A 585 -21.85 7.55 -1.34
C GLN A 585 -20.33 7.54 -1.51
N TYR A 586 -19.80 6.96 -2.60
CA TYR A 586 -18.35 6.70 -2.75
C TYR A 586 -17.73 7.38 -3.98
N ALA A 587 -18.45 7.49 -5.07
CA ALA A 587 -17.91 7.96 -6.33
C ALA A 587 -17.59 9.46 -6.38
N LEU A 588 -17.87 10.23 -5.32
CA LEU A 588 -17.72 11.68 -5.31
C LEU A 588 -16.46 12.17 -4.58
N GLU A 589 -15.79 11.33 -3.82
CA GLU A 589 -14.68 11.72 -2.97
C GLU A 589 -13.34 11.19 -3.50
N TYR A 590 -12.46 12.08 -3.93
CA TYR A 590 -11.13 11.72 -4.37
C TYR A 590 -10.11 12.84 -4.07
N LEU A 591 -8.83 12.50 -4.00
CA LEU A 591 -7.77 13.51 -3.90
C LEU A 591 -7.57 14.19 -5.24
N ARG A 592 -8.00 15.47 -5.33
CA ARG A 592 -7.78 16.30 -6.52
C ARG A 592 -6.34 16.69 -6.68
N HIS A 593 -5.69 17.04 -5.56
CA HIS A 593 -4.27 17.40 -5.52
C HIS A 593 -3.56 16.68 -4.38
N LYS A 594 -2.38 16.17 -4.65
CA LYS A 594 -1.49 15.61 -3.64
C LYS A 594 -0.05 16.02 -3.93
N LEU A 595 0.61 16.61 -2.93
CA LEU A 595 2.05 16.90 -2.95
C LEU A 595 2.70 16.14 -1.80
N VAL A 596 3.79 15.43 -2.08
CA VAL A 596 4.61 14.76 -1.07
C VAL A 596 6.05 15.16 -1.25
N GLY A 597 6.68 15.64 -0.19
CA GLY A 597 8.10 15.92 -0.12
C GLY A 597 8.76 15.04 0.95
N ASN A 598 9.85 14.37 0.62
CA ASN A 598 10.66 13.58 1.55
C ASN A 598 12.09 14.09 1.53
N LEU A 599 12.58 14.51 2.68
CA LEU A 599 13.93 14.99 2.90
C LEU A 599 14.64 14.10 3.89
N ARG A 600 15.69 13.41 3.45
CA ARG A 600 16.58 12.63 4.31
C ARG A 600 17.95 13.27 4.37
N LEU A 601 18.43 13.47 5.60
CA LEU A 601 19.75 14.05 5.91
C LEU A 601 20.52 13.06 6.78
N GLN A 602 21.70 12.66 6.36
CA GLN A 602 22.66 11.97 7.20
C GLN A 602 23.51 13.01 7.95
N LEU A 603 23.13 13.33 9.19
CA LEU A 603 23.76 14.35 10.01
C LEU A 603 25.14 13.93 10.53
N SER A 604 25.33 12.62 10.71
CA SER A 604 26.61 12.02 11.07
C SER A 604 26.63 10.54 10.64
N ARG A 605 27.74 9.83 10.89
CA ARG A 605 27.86 8.38 10.59
C ARG A 605 26.79 7.53 11.28
N HIS A 606 26.21 8.02 12.36
CA HIS A 606 25.26 7.30 13.21
C HIS A 606 23.90 8.00 13.33
N LEU A 607 23.75 9.22 12.83
CA LEU A 607 22.57 10.03 13.06
C LEU A 607 21.92 10.43 11.73
N ASP A 608 20.71 9.97 11.49
CA ASP A 608 19.88 10.27 10.34
C ASP A 608 18.63 11.05 10.76
N LEU A 609 18.29 12.09 9.99
CA LEU A 609 17.01 12.81 10.08
C LEU A 609 16.21 12.56 8.80
N ASN A 610 14.96 12.15 8.95
CA ASN A 610 13.99 12.07 7.86
C ASN A 610 12.80 12.97 8.15
N LEU A 611 12.43 13.83 7.21
CA LEU A 611 11.28 14.70 7.26
C LEU A 611 10.39 14.42 6.04
N VAL A 612 9.10 14.23 6.27
CA VAL A 612 8.11 14.05 5.21
C VAL A 612 7.04 15.12 5.35
N ALA A 613 6.80 15.85 4.27
CA ALA A 613 5.74 16.84 4.19
C ALA A 613 4.69 16.41 3.17
N ARG A 614 3.41 16.56 3.49
CA ARG A 614 2.28 16.20 2.63
C ARG A 614 1.26 17.33 2.59
N TRP A 615 0.90 17.75 1.38
CA TRP A 615 -0.25 18.60 1.16
C TRP A 615 -1.29 17.84 0.34
N GLN A 616 -2.54 17.91 0.79
CA GLN A 616 -3.65 17.17 0.19
C GLN A 616 -4.87 18.07 0.07
N ASP A 617 -5.53 18.01 -1.09
CA ASP A 617 -6.80 18.68 -1.38
C ASP A 617 -7.79 17.64 -1.93
N ARG A 618 -8.88 17.43 -1.21
CA ARG A 618 -9.90 16.43 -1.50
C ARG A 618 -11.18 17.07 -2.01
N VAL A 619 -11.76 16.49 -3.03
CA VAL A 619 -13.12 16.79 -3.48
C VAL A 619 -14.10 15.98 -2.65
N GLY A 620 -15.23 16.59 -2.28
CA GLY A 620 -16.29 15.96 -1.52
C GLY A 620 -16.71 16.80 -0.32
N SER A 621 -17.74 16.35 0.37
CA SER A 621 -18.30 17.01 1.54
C SER A 621 -18.86 15.98 2.51
N TYR A 622 -19.01 16.37 3.78
CA TYR A 622 -19.63 15.56 4.81
C TYR A 622 -20.65 16.37 5.62
N THR A 623 -21.58 15.68 6.25
CA THR A 623 -22.60 16.31 7.09
C THR A 623 -22.24 16.10 8.56
N ASP A 624 -22.18 17.19 9.34
CA ASP A 624 -21.91 17.15 10.78
C ASP A 624 -23.14 16.68 11.60
N PHE A 625 -22.96 16.55 12.92
CA PHE A 625 -24.04 16.13 13.83
C PHE A 625 -25.20 17.14 13.93
N ASP A 626 -24.97 18.39 13.57
CA ASP A 626 -25.99 19.45 13.52
C ASP A 626 -26.75 19.46 12.18
N GLY A 627 -26.38 18.59 11.23
CA GLY A 627 -26.96 18.52 9.90
C GLY A 627 -26.40 19.53 8.91
N ARG A 628 -25.27 20.20 9.23
CA ARG A 628 -24.61 21.14 8.32
C ARG A 628 -23.64 20.41 7.41
N VAL A 629 -23.62 20.81 6.15
CA VAL A 629 -22.69 20.29 5.15
C VAL A 629 -21.39 21.08 5.18
N HIS A 630 -20.27 20.37 5.22
CA HIS A 630 -18.91 20.89 5.20
C HIS A 630 -18.15 20.30 4.02
N ASP A 631 -17.50 21.12 3.22
CA ASP A 631 -16.53 20.64 2.23
C ASP A 631 -15.24 20.22 2.93
N TYR A 632 -14.50 19.26 2.34
CA TYR A 632 -13.17 18.93 2.86
C TYR A 632 -12.21 20.09 2.62
N GLU A 633 -11.54 20.52 3.68
CA GLU A 633 -10.52 21.57 3.60
C GLU A 633 -9.14 20.99 3.27
N PRO A 634 -8.35 21.64 2.39
CA PRO A 634 -6.99 21.26 2.15
C PRO A 634 -6.14 21.34 3.41
N TYR A 635 -5.23 20.40 3.61
CA TYR A 635 -4.35 20.40 4.77
C TYR A 635 -2.89 20.10 4.42
N PHE A 636 -2.00 20.54 5.29
CA PHE A 636 -0.55 20.31 5.20
C PHE A 636 -0.05 19.63 6.48
N LEU A 637 0.56 18.47 6.33
CA LEU A 637 1.12 17.68 7.43
C LEU A 637 2.63 17.53 7.28
N THR A 638 3.32 17.49 8.40
CA THR A 638 4.75 17.19 8.47
C THR A 638 4.99 16.11 9.49
N ASP A 639 5.69 15.06 9.06
CA ASP A 639 6.12 13.95 9.89
C ASP A 639 7.65 13.93 9.94
N GLY A 640 8.24 13.53 11.06
CA GLY A 640 9.68 13.51 11.21
C GLY A 640 10.19 12.34 12.06
N ARG A 641 11.37 11.83 11.70
CA ARG A 641 12.07 10.80 12.46
C ARG A 641 13.56 11.11 12.58
N LEU A 642 14.05 11.12 13.80
CA LEU A 642 15.47 11.20 14.12
C LEU A 642 15.94 9.83 14.60
N SER A 643 16.90 9.22 13.92
CA SER A 643 17.40 7.88 14.22
C SER A 643 18.90 7.89 14.50
N TRP A 644 19.30 7.29 15.62
CA TRP A 644 20.69 6.98 15.92
C TRP A 644 20.91 5.47 15.75
N THR A 645 21.91 5.08 14.95
CA THR A 645 22.20 3.68 14.64
C THR A 645 23.67 3.39 14.89
N GLN A 646 23.97 2.49 15.81
CA GLN A 646 25.29 1.92 16.08
C GLN A 646 25.10 0.47 16.52
N HIS A 647 25.53 -0.47 15.67
CA HIS A 647 25.35 -1.90 15.94
C HIS A 647 25.78 -2.30 17.35
N PRO A 648 25.00 -3.06 18.09
CA PRO A 648 23.74 -3.71 17.69
C PRO A 648 22.47 -2.83 17.87
N TRP A 649 22.58 -1.57 18.26
CA TRP A 649 21.49 -0.68 18.67
C TRP A 649 21.03 0.25 17.56
N LYS A 650 19.70 0.45 17.51
CA LYS A 650 19.06 1.56 16.81
C LYS A 650 18.05 2.21 17.78
N ILE A 651 18.20 3.51 17.98
CA ILE A 651 17.30 4.32 18.84
C ILE A 651 16.71 5.41 17.95
N TYR A 652 15.42 5.69 18.09
CA TYR A 652 14.77 6.73 17.31
C TYR A 652 13.68 7.46 18.09
N LEU A 653 13.46 8.69 17.69
CA LEU A 653 12.34 9.52 18.07
C LEU A 653 11.58 9.92 16.81
N GLU A 654 10.26 9.78 16.85
CA GLU A 654 9.37 10.06 15.76
C GLU A 654 8.24 10.97 16.18
N ALA A 655 7.83 11.87 15.31
CA ALA A 655 6.67 12.72 15.49
C ALA A 655 5.84 12.75 14.21
N ASN A 656 4.60 12.33 14.30
CA ASN A 656 3.61 12.46 13.22
C ASN A 656 2.74 13.67 13.50
N ASN A 657 2.31 14.34 12.43
CA ASN A 657 1.58 15.61 12.51
C ASN A 657 2.28 16.60 13.45
N LEU A 658 3.55 16.91 13.15
CA LEU A 658 4.46 17.69 14.01
C LEU A 658 3.86 19.04 14.45
N PHE A 659 3.05 19.68 13.62
CA PHE A 659 2.44 20.99 13.86
C PHE A 659 1.04 20.92 14.49
N ASP A 660 0.56 19.71 14.82
CA ASP A 660 -0.75 19.49 15.47
C ASP A 660 -1.93 20.01 14.66
N VAL A 661 -1.89 19.82 13.34
CA VAL A 661 -2.94 20.25 12.40
C VAL A 661 -4.20 19.42 12.62
N SER A 662 -5.37 20.07 12.67
CA SER A 662 -6.68 19.40 12.64
C SER A 662 -7.09 19.14 11.20
N TYR A 663 -7.47 17.90 10.87
CA TYR A 663 -7.84 17.51 9.51
C TYR A 663 -8.78 16.31 9.50
N HIS A 664 -9.48 16.13 8.37
CA HIS A 664 -10.40 15.03 8.14
C HIS A 664 -10.03 14.28 6.85
N ASP A 665 -9.94 12.95 6.94
CA ASP A 665 -9.84 12.05 5.79
C ASP A 665 -11.21 11.45 5.45
N TYR A 666 -12.05 11.30 6.47
CA TYR A 666 -13.38 10.71 6.40
C TYR A 666 -14.37 11.52 7.24
N GLY A 667 -15.34 12.13 6.64
CA GLY A 667 -16.53 12.70 7.23
C GLY A 667 -16.39 13.21 8.66
N LEU A 668 -17.14 12.62 9.57
CA LEU A 668 -17.17 12.98 10.99
C LEU A 668 -15.92 12.52 11.79
N VAL A 669 -14.97 11.86 11.17
CA VAL A 669 -13.78 11.33 11.84
C VAL A 669 -12.64 12.34 11.76
N GLU A 670 -12.53 13.19 12.78
CA GLU A 670 -11.36 14.05 12.94
C GLU A 670 -10.13 13.22 13.23
N GLN A 671 -9.07 13.41 12.46
CA GLN A 671 -7.83 12.67 12.57
C GLN A 671 -6.99 13.10 13.77
N PRO A 672 -6.09 12.24 14.29
CA PRO A 672 -5.29 12.57 15.46
C PRO A 672 -4.37 13.77 15.21
N GLY A 673 -4.17 14.56 16.26
CA GLY A 673 -3.17 15.60 16.31
C GLY A 673 -1.76 15.04 16.38
N ARG A 674 -0.84 15.80 16.99
CA ARG A 674 0.55 15.39 17.12
C ARG A 674 0.71 14.10 17.92
N TRP A 675 1.42 13.16 17.32
CA TRP A 675 1.72 11.86 17.89
C TRP A 675 3.23 11.66 18.00
N ILE A 676 3.76 11.43 19.20
CA ILE A 676 5.21 11.27 19.46
C ILE A 676 5.47 9.83 19.89
N ILE A 677 6.46 9.18 19.29
CA ILE A 677 6.86 7.81 19.54
C ILE A 677 8.37 7.73 19.71
N GLY A 678 8.82 7.05 20.76
CA GLY A 678 10.20 6.64 20.95
C GLY A 678 10.36 5.14 20.73
N GLY A 679 11.44 4.72 20.11
CA GLY A 679 11.70 3.31 19.85
C GLY A 679 13.16 2.91 20.01
N VAL A 680 13.35 1.66 20.42
CA VAL A 680 14.65 1.00 20.54
C VAL A 680 14.60 -0.33 19.83
N SER A 681 15.57 -0.60 18.98
CA SER A 681 15.74 -1.89 18.30
C SER A 681 17.14 -2.42 18.56
N ILE A 682 17.24 -3.72 18.78
CA ILE A 682 18.50 -4.46 18.97
C ILE A 682 18.60 -5.56 17.91
N SER A 683 19.76 -5.68 17.27
CA SER A 683 20.04 -6.70 16.26
C SER A 683 21.20 -7.58 16.75
N LEU A 684 20.95 -8.89 16.92
CA LEU A 684 21.87 -9.90 17.46
C LEU A 684 22.32 -10.87 16.39
#